data_5e1a34f9aef2f0a1848c261954db4a53
#
_entry.id   5e1a34f9aef2f0a1848c261954db4a53
#
_cell.length_a   1.000
_cell.length_b   1.000
_cell.length_c   1.000
_cell.angle_alpha   90.00
_cell.angle_beta   90.00
_cell.angle_gamma   90.00
#
_symmetry.space_group_name_H-M   'P 1'
#
loop_
_entity.id
_entity.type
_entity.pdbx_description
1 polymer ?
#
loop_
_entity_poly.entity_id
_entity_poly.type
_entity_poly.pdbx_seq_one_letter_code
_entity_poly.pdbx_strand_id
1 'polypeptide(L)'
;MCLLHTISKRVQILAIARARGAKFRCIERERRALLQFKEDLIDDYGVLSSWGGKEEKRDCCKWRGVGCDNITGHVTLLDLHSSPVDEYRVTPLVGKVSDSLLELQYLNYLDLSLNNFDESMTDFIGSLTSLRYLNLSYNFFTETIPFQLANLSRLQSLDLSYSFDGSVENLDWLSHLSSLERLDLSGSNLSKVNNWLQVITNLPRLKELRLNQCSLPDIIPSPPFVNSSKFLAVLHLSKNNLSSAIYPWLYNFNKSLVDLDLSGNQLKGSIPDAFRNMSALTNLVLSGNQLEGGIPRSLGEMCSLHVLDLCHNHITEDLSDLVQNLYGPTESSLEILRLCQNQLNGSLPDIARFSSLRELDISYNLLNGRIPESIGFLSKLEHFDVSFNSFQGVVSGEHFSNLSKLQCLDLSNNSLVLRFKSDWNPTFQLNTIRLSSCKLGPSFPQWLQTQRNVHLLDISSANISDKIPDWFWNLLPTLAFLNLSHNLMSGTLPDLLSVDVVDGTFPGFDLSFNQFEGLLPAFPSTTSSLILSNNLFSGPISHICNIAGEILSFLDLSNNLLSGQLPNCFMSWKRLVVLNLANNNLSGKIPSSVGSLFLLQTLDLHNNKLYGELPVSLKNCSMLKFLNLGENRLSGEIPAWIGESLSSLMFLSLQSNEFIGSIPPHICQLRNIRILDLSLNNITGAIPECLNNLTAMVLRGEAETVIDNLYLTMKRGAVFSGGYYINRAWVGWKGRDYEFERNLGLLRVIDFSGNNLSGEIPEEITGLLGLVALNLSGNNLTGVIPQKIGQLKLLESLDLSRNHFYGAIPLTMAVLNFLSCLNVAYNNLSGKIPSSTQLQSFDASAFTGNPALCGLPVTQKCLGDVDAPQSPVMNDVIQDNKKTVHEFNMWFYIGMENGFFVFFFGFSGTLLLNHSWRHGYFQFLDESLEFLCLILRAHKAKQKRLHPNSCS
;
A
#
# COMPACT_ATOMS: atom_id res chain seq x y z
N MET A 1 -22.54 -2.85 -18.54
CA MET A 1 -23.66 -2.89 -19.51
C MET A 1 -24.92 -2.13 -19.03
N CYS A 2 -25.25 -2.09 -17.74
CA CYS A 2 -26.39 -1.29 -17.25
C CYS A 2 -26.25 0.22 -17.46
N LEU A 3 -25.04 0.79 -17.40
CA LEU A 3 -24.78 2.20 -17.69
C LEU A 3 -25.11 2.59 -19.16
N LEU A 4 -24.86 1.71 -20.11
CA LEU A 4 -25.18 1.95 -21.53
C LEU A 4 -26.68 1.90 -21.84
N HIS A 5 -27.47 1.16 -21.05
CA HIS A 5 -28.93 1.09 -21.26
C HIS A 5 -29.65 2.32 -20.73
N THR A 6 -29.15 2.94 -19.65
CA THR A 6 -29.65 4.22 -19.12
C THR A 6 -29.30 5.39 -20.04
N ILE A 7 -28.10 5.38 -20.64
CA ILE A 7 -27.68 6.39 -21.63
C ILE A 7 -28.54 6.30 -22.91
N SER A 8 -28.85 5.08 -23.39
CA SER A 8 -29.69 4.88 -24.58
C SER A 8 -31.13 5.40 -24.40
N LYS A 9 -31.73 5.19 -23.21
CA LYS A 9 -33.07 5.77 -22.92
C LYS A 9 -33.04 7.30 -22.79
N ARG A 10 -31.94 7.86 -22.23
CA ARG A 10 -31.76 9.34 -22.15
C ARG A 10 -31.63 9.98 -23.53
N VAL A 11 -30.92 9.37 -24.48
CA VAL A 11 -30.79 9.82 -25.87
C VAL A 11 -32.13 9.74 -26.64
N GLN A 12 -32.97 8.75 -26.37
CA GLN A 12 -34.27 8.63 -27.00
C GLN A 12 -35.27 9.69 -26.51
N ILE A 13 -35.25 10.08 -25.23
CA ILE A 13 -36.09 11.17 -24.70
C ILE A 13 -35.67 12.52 -25.31
N LEU A 14 -34.35 12.76 -25.46
CA LEU A 14 -33.82 13.96 -26.14
C LEU A 14 -34.10 13.99 -27.66
N ALA A 15 -34.18 12.82 -28.31
CA ALA A 15 -34.47 12.75 -29.75
C ALA A 15 -35.96 12.99 -30.09
N ILE A 16 -36.91 12.65 -29.20
CA ILE A 16 -38.34 12.86 -29.42
C ILE A 16 -38.72 14.33 -29.27
N ALA A 17 -38.01 15.12 -28.44
CA ALA A 17 -38.25 16.56 -28.28
C ALA A 17 -37.86 17.41 -29.51
N ARG A 18 -37.06 16.85 -30.47
CA ARG A 18 -36.64 17.60 -31.67
C ARG A 18 -37.60 17.59 -32.85
N ALA A 19 -38.77 16.95 -32.76
CA ALA A 19 -39.59 16.64 -33.95
C ALA A 19 -40.83 17.47 -34.16
N ARG A 20 -41.15 18.51 -33.37
CA ARG A 20 -42.28 19.42 -33.66
C ARG A 20 -41.94 20.87 -33.32
N GLY A 21 -41.82 21.69 -34.37
CA GLY A 21 -41.47 23.10 -34.27
C GLY A 21 -42.63 23.96 -33.74
N ALA A 22 -42.71 24.11 -32.42
CA ALA A 22 -43.45 25.21 -31.78
C ALA A 22 -42.44 26.11 -31.06
N LYS A 23 -42.42 27.42 -31.36
CA LYS A 23 -41.62 28.41 -30.64
C LYS A 23 -42.19 28.58 -29.23
N PHE A 24 -41.76 27.73 -28.26
CA PHE A 24 -42.09 27.96 -26.85
C PHE A 24 -40.98 28.83 -26.24
N ARG A 25 -41.36 29.89 -25.59
CA ARG A 25 -40.49 30.77 -24.84
C ARG A 25 -40.55 30.35 -23.38
N CYS A 26 -39.39 30.20 -22.77
CA CYS A 26 -39.22 30.03 -21.31
C CYS A 26 -40.03 31.11 -20.55
N ILE A 27 -40.66 30.72 -19.44
CA ILE A 27 -41.41 31.63 -18.57
C ILE A 27 -40.44 32.60 -17.89
N GLU A 28 -40.70 33.88 -18.02
CA GLU A 28 -39.80 34.94 -17.57
C GLU A 28 -39.49 34.90 -16.07
N ARG A 29 -40.48 34.49 -15.23
CA ARG A 29 -40.26 34.28 -13.79
C ARG A 29 -39.22 33.17 -13.51
N GLU A 30 -39.37 32.03 -14.16
CA GLU A 30 -38.47 30.89 -14.02
C GLU A 30 -37.09 31.20 -14.62
N ARG A 31 -37.04 31.94 -15.73
CA ARG A 31 -35.80 32.40 -16.32
C ARG A 31 -34.99 33.28 -15.36
N ARG A 32 -35.63 34.20 -14.65
CA ARG A 32 -35.00 35.08 -13.66
C ARG A 32 -34.49 34.27 -12.48
N ALA A 33 -35.28 33.30 -12.00
CA ALA A 33 -34.86 32.39 -10.93
C ALA A 33 -33.59 31.64 -11.28
N LEU A 34 -33.52 31.11 -12.51
CA LEU A 34 -32.31 30.42 -12.99
C LEU A 34 -31.08 31.34 -13.10
N LEU A 35 -31.29 32.62 -13.52
CA LEU A 35 -30.21 33.61 -13.56
C LEU A 35 -29.74 33.97 -12.16
N GLN A 36 -30.65 34.13 -11.20
CA GLN A 36 -30.32 34.34 -9.80
C GLN A 36 -29.54 33.17 -9.24
N PHE A 37 -29.98 31.95 -9.49
CA PHE A 37 -29.24 30.75 -9.11
C PHE A 37 -27.83 30.76 -9.69
N LYS A 38 -27.66 31.17 -10.96
CA LYS A 38 -26.32 31.28 -11.57
C LYS A 38 -25.43 32.32 -10.88
N GLU A 39 -25.98 33.41 -10.35
CA GLU A 39 -25.24 34.48 -9.68
C GLU A 39 -24.63 33.98 -8.35
N ASP A 40 -25.24 32.99 -7.71
CA ASP A 40 -24.77 32.37 -6.47
C ASP A 40 -23.71 31.29 -6.72
N LEU A 41 -23.31 31.05 -7.99
CA LEU A 41 -22.40 30.02 -8.40
C LEU A 41 -21.11 30.58 -9.01
N ILE A 42 -19.97 29.94 -8.69
CA ILE A 42 -18.68 30.14 -9.34
C ILE A 42 -18.59 29.12 -10.48
N ASP A 43 -18.42 29.58 -11.70
CA ASP A 43 -18.37 28.79 -12.93
C ASP A 43 -17.05 29.06 -13.67
N ASP A 44 -15.93 28.57 -13.12
CA ASP A 44 -14.58 28.80 -13.65
C ASP A 44 -14.38 28.16 -15.03
N TYR A 45 -15.21 27.19 -15.37
CA TYR A 45 -15.10 26.41 -16.61
C TYR A 45 -16.13 26.79 -17.67
N GLY A 46 -17.01 27.77 -17.40
CA GLY A 46 -18.02 28.24 -18.36
C GLY A 46 -19.12 27.20 -18.65
N VAL A 47 -19.41 26.31 -17.71
CA VAL A 47 -20.50 25.30 -17.82
C VAL A 47 -21.84 25.95 -18.12
N LEU A 48 -22.12 27.11 -17.46
CA LEU A 48 -23.33 27.90 -17.60
C LEU A 48 -23.19 29.03 -18.65
N SER A 49 -22.22 28.92 -19.58
CA SER A 49 -21.98 29.93 -20.63
C SER A 49 -23.18 30.15 -21.57
N SER A 50 -24.06 29.15 -21.71
CA SER A 50 -25.30 29.27 -22.48
C SER A 50 -26.40 30.09 -21.77
N TRP A 51 -26.26 30.30 -20.43
CA TRP A 51 -27.22 31.01 -19.61
C TRP A 51 -26.95 32.51 -19.67
N GLY A 52 -27.95 33.33 -20.02
CA GLY A 52 -27.73 34.77 -20.08
C GLY A 52 -28.97 35.58 -20.37
N GLY A 53 -28.85 36.92 -20.17
CA GLY A 53 -29.93 37.89 -20.38
C GLY A 53 -29.99 38.51 -21.78
N LYS A 54 -28.93 38.28 -22.63
CA LYS A 54 -28.92 38.81 -24.00
C LYS A 54 -29.98 38.16 -24.86
N GLU A 55 -30.48 38.86 -25.87
CA GLU A 55 -31.60 38.48 -26.71
C GLU A 55 -31.45 37.09 -27.34
N GLU A 56 -30.21 36.75 -27.77
CA GLU A 56 -29.85 35.44 -28.31
C GLU A 56 -29.91 34.28 -27.27
N LYS A 57 -29.76 34.59 -25.99
CA LYS A 57 -29.80 33.64 -24.86
C LYS A 57 -31.04 33.77 -24.00
N ARG A 58 -32.11 34.45 -24.50
CA ARG A 58 -33.29 34.74 -23.70
C ARG A 58 -34.20 33.54 -23.45
N ASP A 59 -34.08 32.49 -24.24
CA ASP A 59 -34.87 31.28 -24.12
C ASP A 59 -34.18 30.25 -23.23
N CYS A 60 -34.56 30.20 -21.93
CA CYS A 60 -33.92 29.30 -20.97
C CYS A 60 -34.13 27.81 -21.29
N CYS A 61 -35.15 27.47 -22.07
CA CYS A 61 -35.38 26.10 -22.52
C CYS A 61 -34.31 25.59 -23.50
N LYS A 62 -33.41 26.47 -23.95
CA LYS A 62 -32.22 26.11 -24.75
C LYS A 62 -30.92 26.14 -23.96
N TRP A 63 -30.98 26.49 -22.69
CA TRP A 63 -29.80 26.53 -21.86
C TRP A 63 -29.32 25.10 -21.53
N ARG A 64 -28.03 24.94 -21.40
CA ARG A 64 -27.43 23.67 -20.98
C ARG A 64 -28.07 23.24 -19.65
N GLY A 65 -28.53 22.03 -19.59
CA GLY A 65 -29.12 21.44 -18.40
C GLY A 65 -30.56 21.84 -18.09
N VAL A 66 -31.20 22.70 -18.88
CA VAL A 66 -32.59 23.13 -18.67
C VAL A 66 -33.52 22.44 -19.66
N GLY A 67 -34.54 21.78 -19.13
CA GLY A 67 -35.61 21.17 -19.93
C GLY A 67 -36.97 21.75 -19.56
N CYS A 68 -37.76 22.08 -20.58
CA CYS A 68 -39.10 22.65 -20.41
C CYS A 68 -40.20 21.72 -20.94
N ASP A 69 -41.37 21.82 -20.36
CA ASP A 69 -42.57 21.20 -20.91
C ASP A 69 -42.96 21.83 -22.26
N ASN A 70 -43.17 20.99 -23.26
CA ASN A 70 -43.39 21.45 -24.64
C ASN A 70 -44.74 22.17 -24.86
N ILE A 71 -45.68 22.10 -23.92
CA ILE A 71 -47.01 22.69 -24.04
C ILE A 71 -47.08 23.99 -23.23
N THR A 72 -46.56 23.96 -22.00
CA THR A 72 -46.72 25.08 -21.05
C THR A 72 -45.50 26.01 -21.01
N GLY A 73 -44.33 25.52 -21.43
CA GLY A 73 -43.09 26.28 -21.38
C GLY A 73 -42.46 26.35 -19.98
N HIS A 74 -43.07 25.65 -18.99
CA HIS A 74 -42.49 25.57 -17.63
C HIS A 74 -41.23 24.75 -17.60
N VAL A 75 -40.25 25.13 -16.78
CA VAL A 75 -39.07 24.36 -16.51
C VAL A 75 -39.43 23.13 -15.68
N THR A 76 -39.22 21.97 -16.26
CA THR A 76 -39.52 20.68 -15.63
C THR A 76 -38.28 19.85 -15.30
N LEU A 77 -37.15 20.19 -15.91
CA LEU A 77 -35.87 19.51 -15.72
C LEU A 77 -34.73 20.51 -15.51
N LEU A 78 -33.93 20.27 -14.49
CA LEU A 78 -32.66 20.96 -14.27
C LEU A 78 -31.59 19.90 -14.01
N ASP A 79 -30.64 19.76 -14.96
CA ASP A 79 -29.55 18.78 -14.93
C ASP A 79 -28.21 19.53 -15.08
N LEU A 80 -27.58 19.77 -13.95
CA LEU A 80 -26.30 20.44 -13.84
C LEU A 80 -25.23 19.53 -13.26
N HIS A 81 -25.40 18.19 -13.39
CA HIS A 81 -24.36 17.28 -12.97
C HIS A 81 -23.05 17.60 -13.69
N SER A 82 -21.96 17.59 -12.95
CA SER A 82 -20.66 17.75 -13.56
C SER A 82 -20.32 16.49 -14.34
N SER A 83 -20.11 16.64 -15.64
CA SER A 83 -19.58 15.55 -16.46
C SER A 83 -18.06 15.67 -16.52
N PRO A 84 -17.29 14.59 -16.45
CA PRO A 84 -15.90 14.65 -16.83
C PRO A 84 -15.81 15.08 -18.31
N VAL A 85 -15.24 16.25 -18.56
CA VAL A 85 -15.01 16.78 -19.93
C VAL A 85 -13.94 15.93 -20.63
N ASP A 86 -12.99 15.46 -19.88
CA ASP A 86 -12.07 14.34 -20.11
C ASP A 86 -12.08 13.49 -18.84
N GLU A 87 -11.70 12.23 -18.89
CA GLU A 87 -11.68 11.32 -17.74
C GLU A 87 -10.94 11.86 -16.49
N TYR A 88 -10.42 13.10 -16.51
CA TYR A 88 -9.58 13.74 -15.46
C TYR A 88 -10.02 15.13 -15.03
N ARG A 89 -10.90 15.79 -15.77
CA ARG A 89 -11.39 17.13 -15.43
C ARG A 89 -12.87 17.08 -15.19
N VAL A 90 -13.22 16.91 -13.93
CA VAL A 90 -14.53 17.28 -13.43
C VAL A 90 -14.57 18.81 -13.46
N THR A 91 -15.57 19.41 -14.08
CA THR A 91 -15.78 20.86 -14.09
C THR A 91 -16.88 21.22 -13.09
N PRO A 92 -16.61 21.14 -11.78
CA PRO A 92 -17.63 21.35 -10.77
C PRO A 92 -18.04 22.80 -10.73
N LEU A 93 -19.33 23.03 -10.56
CA LEU A 93 -19.85 24.29 -10.08
C LEU A 93 -19.57 24.38 -8.58
N VAL A 94 -19.18 25.57 -8.11
CA VAL A 94 -18.86 25.83 -6.70
C VAL A 94 -19.83 26.89 -6.18
N GLY A 95 -20.27 26.79 -4.93
CA GLY A 95 -21.09 27.80 -4.30
C GLY A 95 -22.35 27.25 -3.62
N LYS A 96 -23.43 28.03 -3.59
CA LYS A 96 -24.61 27.71 -2.81
C LYS A 96 -25.81 27.32 -3.69
N VAL A 97 -26.54 26.31 -3.23
CA VAL A 97 -27.83 25.97 -3.82
C VAL A 97 -28.88 26.97 -3.29
N SER A 98 -29.28 27.95 -4.15
CA SER A 98 -30.09 29.08 -3.79
C SER A 98 -31.60 28.74 -3.75
N ASP A 99 -32.35 29.39 -2.85
CA ASP A 99 -33.79 29.29 -2.73
C ASP A 99 -34.53 29.87 -3.94
N SER A 100 -33.85 30.57 -4.84
CA SER A 100 -34.42 31.02 -6.13
C SER A 100 -34.99 29.86 -6.93
N LEU A 101 -34.54 28.62 -6.73
CA LEU A 101 -35.11 27.43 -7.34
C LEU A 101 -36.57 27.16 -6.94
N LEU A 102 -37.11 27.74 -5.86
CA LEU A 102 -38.52 27.65 -5.44
C LEU A 102 -39.47 28.18 -6.48
N GLU A 103 -39.00 29.08 -7.32
CA GLU A 103 -39.80 29.63 -8.42
C GLU A 103 -40.12 28.60 -9.53
N LEU A 104 -39.36 27.47 -9.55
CA LEU A 104 -39.51 26.35 -10.50
C LEU A 104 -40.54 25.32 -10.00
N GLN A 105 -41.78 25.73 -9.77
CA GLN A 105 -42.83 24.95 -9.13
C GLN A 105 -43.21 23.66 -9.91
N TYR A 106 -42.89 23.58 -11.19
CA TYR A 106 -43.16 22.44 -12.06
C TYR A 106 -41.94 21.51 -12.22
N LEU A 107 -40.83 21.80 -11.52
CA LEU A 107 -39.62 21.02 -11.58
C LEU A 107 -39.89 19.60 -11.07
N ASN A 108 -39.66 18.62 -11.92
CA ASN A 108 -39.84 17.20 -11.57
C ASN A 108 -38.53 16.40 -11.61
N TYR A 109 -37.46 16.96 -12.18
CA TYR A 109 -36.15 16.39 -12.27
C TYR A 109 -35.09 17.42 -11.85
N LEU A 110 -34.31 17.11 -10.83
CA LEU A 110 -33.20 17.92 -10.35
C LEU A 110 -31.95 17.03 -10.16
N ASP A 111 -30.88 17.31 -10.91
CA ASP A 111 -29.59 16.69 -10.77
C ASP A 111 -28.51 17.76 -10.61
N LEU A 112 -27.92 17.81 -9.43
CA LEU A 112 -26.83 18.71 -9.07
C LEU A 112 -25.58 17.90 -8.64
N SER A 113 -25.49 16.63 -9.00
CA SER A 113 -24.42 15.73 -8.56
C SER A 113 -23.04 16.09 -9.10
N LEU A 114 -22.00 15.61 -8.41
CA LEU A 114 -20.60 15.78 -8.79
C LEU A 114 -20.17 17.27 -8.89
N ASN A 115 -20.68 18.11 -8.00
CA ASN A 115 -20.32 19.51 -7.88
C ASN A 115 -19.61 19.77 -6.52
N ASN A 116 -19.26 21.01 -6.26
CA ASN A 116 -18.65 21.42 -5.01
C ASN A 116 -19.54 22.47 -4.31
N PHE A 117 -20.74 22.03 -3.92
CA PHE A 117 -21.64 22.82 -3.11
C PHE A 117 -21.31 22.58 -1.63
N ASP A 118 -20.94 23.64 -0.90
CA ASP A 118 -20.32 23.55 0.43
C ASP A 118 -21.15 24.18 1.55
N GLU A 119 -22.22 24.92 1.23
CA GLU A 119 -23.11 25.50 2.24
C GLU A 119 -24.28 24.59 2.59
N SER A 120 -24.96 24.93 3.69
CA SER A 120 -26.15 24.21 4.13
C SER A 120 -27.17 24.13 3.00
N MET A 121 -27.65 22.92 2.74
CA MET A 121 -28.82 22.72 1.90
C MET A 121 -30.03 23.16 2.69
N THR A 122 -30.44 24.39 2.45
CA THR A 122 -31.54 24.97 3.21
C THR A 122 -32.83 24.16 3.09
N ASP A 123 -33.68 24.26 4.10
CA ASP A 123 -34.98 23.59 4.25
C ASP A 123 -35.91 23.73 3.06
N PHE A 124 -35.55 24.60 2.10
CA PHE A 124 -36.44 24.95 0.96
C PHE A 124 -36.65 23.79 -0.02
N ILE A 125 -35.67 22.83 -0.12
CA ILE A 125 -35.76 21.76 -1.13
C ILE A 125 -37.03 20.92 -0.95
N GLY A 126 -37.52 20.78 0.29
CA GLY A 126 -38.78 20.12 0.61
C GLY A 126 -40.03 20.84 0.06
N SER A 127 -39.89 22.08 -0.41
CA SER A 127 -40.98 22.84 -1.02
C SER A 127 -41.15 22.57 -2.52
N LEU A 128 -40.19 21.90 -3.16
CA LEU A 128 -40.28 21.51 -4.58
C LEU A 128 -41.11 20.22 -4.74
N THR A 129 -42.35 20.24 -4.29
CA THR A 129 -43.26 19.09 -4.16
C THR A 129 -43.60 18.37 -5.47
N SER A 130 -43.24 18.93 -6.62
CA SER A 130 -43.41 18.33 -7.95
C SER A 130 -42.29 17.36 -8.30
N LEU A 131 -41.18 17.33 -7.53
CA LEU A 131 -40.02 16.49 -7.82
C LEU A 131 -40.34 15.00 -7.81
N ARG A 132 -39.82 14.31 -8.81
CA ARG A 132 -39.83 12.86 -8.95
C ARG A 132 -38.41 12.26 -8.91
N TYR A 133 -37.44 13.03 -9.30
CA TYR A 133 -36.04 12.67 -9.31
C TYR A 133 -35.22 13.78 -8.64
N LEU A 134 -34.45 13.42 -7.64
CA LEU A 134 -33.53 14.30 -6.94
C LEU A 134 -32.16 13.56 -6.78
N ASN A 135 -31.12 14.13 -7.35
CA ASN A 135 -29.76 13.66 -7.21
C ASN A 135 -28.87 14.82 -6.76
N LEU A 136 -28.27 14.65 -5.59
CA LEU A 136 -27.33 15.61 -4.97
C LEU A 136 -25.99 14.95 -4.65
N SER A 137 -25.75 13.74 -5.16
CA SER A 137 -24.60 12.91 -4.79
C SER A 137 -23.27 13.59 -5.10
N TYR A 138 -22.24 13.22 -4.32
CA TYR A 138 -20.88 13.75 -4.46
C TYR A 138 -20.80 15.27 -4.42
N ASN A 139 -21.37 15.85 -3.35
CA ASN A 139 -21.23 17.25 -2.95
C ASN A 139 -20.61 17.33 -1.54
N PHE A 140 -20.47 18.52 -0.96
CA PHE A 140 -19.80 18.70 0.34
C PHE A 140 -20.67 19.51 1.31
N PHE A 141 -21.95 19.11 1.45
CA PHE A 141 -22.85 19.76 2.39
C PHE A 141 -22.43 19.50 3.84
N THR A 142 -22.26 20.56 4.60
CA THR A 142 -21.73 20.50 5.99
C THR A 142 -22.79 20.11 7.04
N GLU A 143 -24.06 20.06 6.67
CA GLU A 143 -25.17 19.73 7.56
C GLU A 143 -25.62 18.27 7.43
N THR A 144 -26.59 17.90 8.24
CA THR A 144 -27.28 16.59 8.17
C THR A 144 -28.33 16.59 7.06
N ILE A 145 -28.75 15.42 6.63
CA ILE A 145 -29.86 15.26 5.66
C ILE A 145 -31.11 15.98 6.18
N PRO A 146 -31.71 16.94 5.40
CA PRO A 146 -32.85 17.73 5.86
C PRO A 146 -34.11 16.85 5.94
N PHE A 147 -34.77 16.83 7.10
CA PHE A 147 -36.02 16.07 7.31
C PHE A 147 -37.19 16.60 6.44
N GLN A 148 -37.11 17.84 5.93
CA GLN A 148 -38.08 18.47 5.02
C GLN A 148 -38.21 17.72 3.70
N LEU A 149 -37.27 16.85 3.33
CA LEU A 149 -37.42 15.95 2.19
C LEU A 149 -38.66 15.06 2.31
N ALA A 150 -39.17 14.82 3.51
CA ALA A 150 -40.47 14.17 3.75
C ALA A 150 -41.64 14.74 2.97
N ASN A 151 -41.61 16.04 2.62
CA ASN A 151 -42.66 16.72 1.89
C ASN A 151 -42.71 16.30 0.41
N LEU A 152 -41.67 15.69 -0.13
CA LEU A 152 -41.56 15.29 -1.54
C LEU A 152 -42.31 13.97 -1.82
N SER A 153 -43.60 13.90 -1.50
CA SER A 153 -44.40 12.65 -1.57
C SER A 153 -44.47 12.00 -2.97
N ARG A 154 -44.12 12.74 -4.03
CA ARG A 154 -44.08 12.27 -5.44
C ARG A 154 -42.71 11.73 -5.84
N LEU A 155 -41.72 11.81 -4.97
CA LEU A 155 -40.37 11.41 -5.27
C LEU A 155 -40.29 9.91 -5.57
N GLN A 156 -39.64 9.57 -6.68
CA GLN A 156 -39.42 8.20 -7.15
C GLN A 156 -37.95 7.78 -7.03
N SER A 157 -37.04 8.74 -7.17
CA SER A 157 -35.60 8.49 -7.07
C SER A 157 -34.94 9.55 -6.21
N LEU A 158 -34.23 9.13 -5.19
CA LEU A 158 -33.44 9.97 -4.30
C LEU A 158 -32.01 9.42 -4.21
N ASP A 159 -31.04 10.25 -4.59
CA ASP A 159 -29.63 9.96 -4.45
C ASP A 159 -28.93 11.10 -3.68
N LEU A 160 -28.44 10.78 -2.48
CA LEU A 160 -27.71 11.68 -1.58
C LEU A 160 -26.33 11.13 -1.26
N SER A 161 -25.82 10.18 -2.06
CA SER A 161 -24.60 9.46 -1.75
C SER A 161 -23.40 10.40 -1.69
N TYR A 162 -22.56 10.19 -0.67
CA TYR A 162 -21.32 10.94 -0.43
C TYR A 162 -21.48 12.49 -0.46
N SER A 163 -22.56 12.99 0.13
CA SER A 163 -22.88 14.43 0.08
C SER A 163 -22.99 15.12 1.43
N PHE A 164 -23.17 14.38 2.51
CA PHE A 164 -23.41 14.93 3.85
C PHE A 164 -22.42 14.35 4.86
N ASP A 165 -21.70 15.22 5.57
CA ASP A 165 -20.73 14.79 6.62
C ASP A 165 -21.38 14.59 8.00
N GLY A 166 -22.58 15.12 8.24
CA GLY A 166 -23.27 15.05 9.52
C GLY A 166 -23.84 13.67 9.84
N SER A 167 -23.85 13.27 11.12
CA SER A 167 -24.51 12.03 11.54
C SER A 167 -26.02 12.18 11.49
N VAL A 168 -26.70 11.19 10.87
CA VAL A 168 -28.16 11.12 10.77
C VAL A 168 -28.74 10.55 12.05
N GLU A 169 -29.68 11.26 12.70
CA GLU A 169 -30.29 10.83 13.96
C GLU A 169 -31.43 9.80 13.76
N ASN A 170 -32.21 9.93 12.67
CA ASN A 170 -33.27 8.99 12.30
C ASN A 170 -33.59 9.06 10.81
N LEU A 171 -34.28 8.06 10.28
CA LEU A 171 -34.78 7.97 8.91
C LEU A 171 -36.31 8.02 8.83
N ASP A 172 -37.02 8.46 9.86
CA ASP A 172 -38.50 8.42 9.95
C ASP A 172 -39.18 9.24 8.83
N TRP A 173 -38.50 10.28 8.34
CA TRP A 173 -38.95 11.10 7.22
C TRP A 173 -39.17 10.29 5.91
N LEU A 174 -38.45 9.19 5.72
CA LEU A 174 -38.61 8.29 4.55
C LEU A 174 -40.00 7.68 4.49
N SER A 175 -40.69 7.49 5.63
CA SER A 175 -42.01 6.90 5.68
C SER A 175 -43.07 7.68 4.91
N HIS A 176 -42.85 8.97 4.65
CA HIS A 176 -43.72 9.86 3.88
C HIS A 176 -43.50 9.73 2.35
N LEU A 177 -42.39 9.10 1.92
CA LEU A 177 -42.01 8.94 0.51
C LEU A 177 -42.57 7.66 -0.10
N SER A 178 -43.89 7.47 -0.05
CA SER A 178 -44.56 6.24 -0.49
C SER A 178 -44.40 5.89 -1.98
N SER A 179 -43.95 6.86 -2.80
CA SER A 179 -43.67 6.69 -4.25
C SER A 179 -42.24 6.30 -4.54
N LEU A 180 -41.36 6.22 -3.53
CA LEU A 180 -39.92 6.00 -3.70
C LEU A 180 -39.64 4.61 -4.28
N GLU A 181 -38.90 4.57 -5.39
CA GLU A 181 -38.48 3.39 -6.09
C GLU A 181 -36.96 3.15 -5.97
N ARG A 182 -36.17 4.23 -5.84
CA ARG A 182 -34.72 4.20 -5.69
C ARG A 182 -34.29 5.09 -4.56
N LEU A 183 -33.44 4.54 -3.68
CA LEU A 183 -32.83 5.27 -2.57
C LEU A 183 -31.33 4.95 -2.52
N ASP A 184 -30.49 5.98 -2.59
CA ASP A 184 -29.05 5.87 -2.33
C ASP A 184 -28.65 6.90 -1.27
N LEU A 185 -28.18 6.41 -0.11
CA LEU A 185 -27.64 7.18 1.00
C LEU A 185 -26.19 6.76 1.29
N SER A 186 -25.51 6.12 0.33
CA SER A 186 -24.15 5.61 0.52
C SER A 186 -23.19 6.72 1.02
N GLY A 187 -22.33 6.39 1.97
CA GLY A 187 -21.41 7.34 2.58
C GLY A 187 -21.99 8.20 3.70
N SER A 188 -23.33 8.15 3.95
CA SER A 188 -23.95 8.88 5.07
C SER A 188 -23.73 8.15 6.39
N ASN A 189 -23.42 8.87 7.47
CA ASN A 189 -23.22 8.29 8.79
C ASN A 189 -24.58 7.94 9.46
N LEU A 190 -24.98 6.67 9.36
CA LEU A 190 -26.23 6.12 9.93
C LEU A 190 -25.99 5.36 11.23
N SER A 191 -24.86 5.51 11.92
CA SER A 191 -24.47 4.75 13.11
C SER A 191 -25.44 4.86 14.28
N LYS A 192 -26.25 5.93 14.33
CA LYS A 192 -27.28 6.15 15.36
C LYS A 192 -28.66 5.61 15.00
N VAL A 193 -28.88 5.18 13.76
CA VAL A 193 -30.21 4.78 13.25
C VAL A 193 -30.48 3.31 13.55
N ASN A 194 -30.92 3.02 14.74
CA ASN A 194 -31.17 1.66 15.21
C ASN A 194 -32.42 0.99 14.61
N ASN A 195 -33.29 1.73 13.91
CA ASN A 195 -34.52 1.24 13.30
C ASN A 195 -34.47 1.19 11.77
N TRP A 196 -33.29 1.30 11.17
CA TRP A 196 -33.13 1.42 9.70
C TRP A 196 -33.81 0.26 8.94
N LEU A 197 -33.71 -0.98 9.42
CA LEU A 197 -34.37 -2.13 8.80
C LEU A 197 -35.89 -1.97 8.75
N GLN A 198 -36.49 -1.48 9.84
CA GLN A 198 -37.95 -1.29 9.93
C GLN A 198 -38.42 -0.17 8.99
N VAL A 199 -37.69 0.94 8.96
CA VAL A 199 -37.99 2.08 8.07
C VAL A 199 -37.95 1.66 6.60
N ILE A 200 -36.90 0.96 6.18
CA ILE A 200 -36.73 0.48 4.80
C ILE A 200 -37.81 -0.55 4.44
N THR A 201 -38.12 -1.46 5.34
CA THR A 201 -39.16 -2.48 5.11
C THR A 201 -40.54 -1.88 4.85
N ASN A 202 -40.81 -0.68 5.36
CA ASN A 202 -42.09 0.03 5.21
C ASN A 202 -42.19 0.84 3.90
N LEU A 203 -41.18 0.84 3.02
CA LEU A 203 -41.22 1.52 1.71
C LEU A 203 -41.85 0.61 0.64
N PRO A 204 -43.13 0.80 0.25
CA PRO A 204 -43.88 -0.22 -0.47
C PRO A 204 -43.49 -0.40 -1.94
N ARG A 205 -42.81 0.58 -2.54
CA ARG A 205 -42.43 0.57 -3.96
C ARG A 205 -40.96 0.50 -4.22
N LEU A 206 -40.15 0.35 -3.14
CA LEU A 206 -38.71 0.36 -3.26
C LEU A 206 -38.20 -0.81 -4.12
N LYS A 207 -37.42 -0.51 -5.15
CA LYS A 207 -36.81 -1.45 -6.09
C LYS A 207 -35.30 -1.50 -5.95
N GLU A 208 -34.71 -0.39 -5.59
CA GLU A 208 -33.24 -0.23 -5.46
C GLU A 208 -32.91 0.49 -4.17
N LEU A 209 -32.05 -0.13 -3.34
CA LEU A 209 -31.53 0.41 -2.09
C LEU A 209 -30.02 0.31 -2.08
N ARG A 210 -29.36 1.44 -1.84
CA ARG A 210 -27.91 1.51 -1.63
C ARG A 210 -27.60 2.25 -0.34
N LEU A 211 -26.96 1.56 0.58
CA LEU A 211 -26.49 2.07 1.88
C LEU A 211 -25.05 1.64 2.11
N ASN A 212 -24.18 1.79 1.11
CA ASN A 212 -22.78 1.41 1.19
C ASN A 212 -22.02 2.38 2.11
N GLN A 213 -21.14 1.84 2.97
CA GLN A 213 -20.26 2.65 3.82
C GLN A 213 -21.04 3.65 4.72
N CYS A 214 -22.18 3.19 5.29
CA CYS A 214 -23.05 4.01 6.13
C CYS A 214 -22.82 3.81 7.63
N SER A 215 -21.86 2.98 8.04
CA SER A 215 -21.66 2.59 9.45
C SER A 215 -22.94 2.04 10.11
N LEU A 216 -23.75 1.29 9.37
CA LEU A 216 -25.02 0.73 9.85
C LEU A 216 -24.81 -0.09 11.12
N PRO A 217 -25.64 0.12 12.16
CA PRO A 217 -25.62 -0.71 13.34
C PRO A 217 -26.08 -2.14 13.03
N ASP A 218 -25.41 -3.13 13.63
CA ASP A 218 -25.78 -4.54 13.52
C ASP A 218 -27.02 -4.81 14.38
N ILE A 219 -28.16 -5.05 13.75
CA ILE A 219 -29.44 -5.23 14.39
C ILE A 219 -29.96 -6.62 14.10
N ILE A 220 -30.41 -7.35 15.13
CA ILE A 220 -31.12 -8.61 14.95
C ILE A 220 -32.52 -8.32 14.42
N PRO A 221 -32.86 -8.74 13.18
CA PRO A 221 -34.18 -8.53 12.63
C PRO A 221 -35.27 -9.22 13.48
N SER A 222 -36.26 -8.47 13.91
CA SER A 222 -37.41 -9.04 14.67
C SER A 222 -38.58 -9.30 13.73
N PRO A 223 -39.12 -10.54 13.60
CA PRO A 223 -40.33 -10.80 12.85
C PRO A 223 -41.59 -10.29 13.59
N PRO A 224 -42.73 -9.98 12.89
CA PRO A 224 -42.96 -10.23 11.45
C PRO A 224 -42.72 -9.04 10.53
N PHE A 225 -42.07 -9.29 9.40
CA PHE A 225 -41.88 -8.27 8.32
C PHE A 225 -43.13 -8.22 7.42
N VAL A 226 -44.22 -7.73 7.94
CA VAL A 226 -45.56 -7.86 7.29
C VAL A 226 -45.72 -7.00 6.02
N ASN A 227 -44.88 -5.98 5.81
CA ASN A 227 -45.02 -5.04 4.71
C ASN A 227 -43.74 -4.84 3.87
N SER A 228 -42.85 -5.85 3.83
CA SER A 228 -41.66 -5.76 3.01
C SER A 228 -41.98 -5.49 1.54
N SER A 229 -41.24 -4.57 0.89
CA SER A 229 -41.36 -4.33 -0.53
C SER A 229 -41.12 -5.62 -1.31
N LYS A 230 -42.15 -6.12 -1.96
CA LYS A 230 -42.06 -7.31 -2.84
C LYS A 230 -41.31 -7.03 -4.15
N PHE A 231 -40.79 -5.81 -4.32
CA PHE A 231 -40.19 -5.34 -5.57
C PHE A 231 -38.71 -5.02 -5.45
N LEU A 232 -38.10 -5.19 -4.26
CA LEU A 232 -36.69 -4.89 -4.06
C LEU A 232 -35.86 -5.86 -4.93
N ALA A 233 -35.15 -5.27 -5.91
CA ALA A 233 -34.35 -5.98 -6.88
C ALA A 233 -32.85 -5.77 -6.71
N VAL A 234 -32.47 -4.59 -6.24
CA VAL A 234 -31.05 -4.23 -5.99
C VAL A 234 -30.88 -3.84 -4.54
N LEU A 235 -29.97 -4.50 -3.85
CA LEU A 235 -29.65 -4.24 -2.46
C LEU A 235 -28.14 -4.22 -2.25
N HIS A 236 -27.60 -3.04 -2.02
CA HIS A 236 -26.17 -2.84 -1.73
C HIS A 236 -25.99 -2.31 -0.31
N LEU A 237 -25.34 -3.10 0.54
CA LEU A 237 -25.04 -2.80 1.95
C LEU A 237 -23.55 -2.95 2.23
N SER A 238 -22.70 -2.76 1.24
CA SER A 238 -21.26 -2.99 1.38
C SER A 238 -20.59 -2.01 2.35
N LYS A 239 -19.44 -2.45 2.92
CA LYS A 239 -18.60 -1.66 3.83
C LYS A 239 -19.37 -1.11 5.04
N ASN A 240 -20.13 -1.99 5.70
CA ASN A 240 -20.79 -1.72 6.97
C ASN A 240 -20.25 -2.66 8.06
N ASN A 241 -20.90 -2.71 9.21
CA ASN A 241 -20.50 -3.59 10.30
C ASN A 241 -21.52 -4.74 10.52
N LEU A 242 -22.22 -5.16 9.47
CA LEU A 242 -23.31 -6.12 9.55
C LEU A 242 -22.78 -7.53 9.78
N SER A 243 -23.41 -8.26 10.72
CA SER A 243 -23.16 -9.67 10.97
C SER A 243 -24.08 -10.59 10.16
N SER A 244 -23.85 -11.90 10.25
CA SER A 244 -24.72 -12.92 9.64
C SER A 244 -26.18 -12.89 10.13
N ALA A 245 -26.49 -12.11 11.17
CA ALA A 245 -27.86 -11.88 11.65
C ALA A 245 -28.77 -11.23 10.58
N ILE A 246 -28.21 -10.61 9.53
CA ILE A 246 -28.97 -9.99 8.44
C ILE A 246 -29.66 -11.02 7.51
N TYR A 247 -29.16 -12.24 7.40
CA TYR A 247 -29.67 -13.25 6.44
C TYR A 247 -31.18 -13.51 6.54
N PRO A 248 -31.79 -13.70 7.73
CA PRO A 248 -33.25 -13.94 7.85
C PRO A 248 -34.09 -12.80 7.24
N TRP A 249 -33.62 -11.55 7.29
CA TRP A 249 -34.32 -10.43 6.66
C TRP A 249 -34.24 -10.49 5.14
N LEU A 250 -33.08 -10.86 4.58
CA LEU A 250 -32.87 -10.98 3.13
C LEU A 250 -33.79 -12.00 2.47
N TYR A 251 -34.12 -13.09 3.17
CA TYR A 251 -34.96 -14.15 2.62
C TYR A 251 -36.41 -13.71 2.33
N ASN A 252 -36.82 -12.53 2.85
CA ASN A 252 -38.13 -11.95 2.47
C ASN A 252 -38.19 -11.48 1.02
N PHE A 253 -37.05 -11.27 0.38
CA PHE A 253 -36.93 -10.78 -1.00
C PHE A 253 -36.56 -11.88 -2.01
N ASN A 254 -36.76 -13.14 -1.66
CA ASN A 254 -36.29 -14.32 -2.41
C ASN A 254 -36.75 -14.40 -3.86
N LYS A 255 -37.87 -13.73 -4.23
CA LYS A 255 -38.42 -13.73 -5.61
C LYS A 255 -38.07 -12.49 -6.41
N SER A 256 -37.64 -11.43 -5.77
CA SER A 256 -37.41 -10.13 -6.42
C SER A 256 -35.95 -9.70 -6.49
N LEU A 257 -35.12 -10.19 -5.56
CA LEU A 257 -33.73 -9.76 -5.47
C LEU A 257 -32.92 -10.32 -6.62
N VAL A 258 -32.30 -9.39 -7.38
CA VAL A 258 -31.49 -9.68 -8.58
C VAL A 258 -30.01 -9.41 -8.29
N ASP A 259 -29.72 -8.35 -7.54
CA ASP A 259 -28.35 -7.89 -7.27
C ASP A 259 -28.19 -7.66 -5.78
N LEU A 260 -27.32 -8.45 -5.14
CA LEU A 260 -27.02 -8.40 -3.72
C LEU A 260 -25.54 -8.17 -3.48
N ASP A 261 -25.19 -7.02 -2.89
CA ASP A 261 -23.83 -6.70 -2.43
C ASP A 261 -23.79 -6.53 -0.91
N LEU A 262 -23.11 -7.45 -0.23
CA LEU A 262 -22.82 -7.45 1.20
C LEU A 262 -21.31 -7.40 1.46
N SER A 263 -20.52 -6.95 0.50
CA SER A 263 -19.06 -6.93 0.63
C SER A 263 -18.56 -6.01 1.75
N GLY A 264 -17.41 -6.34 2.34
CA GLY A 264 -16.79 -5.50 3.36
C GLY A 264 -17.60 -5.42 4.66
N ASN A 265 -18.19 -6.51 5.10
CA ASN A 265 -18.95 -6.61 6.35
C ASN A 265 -18.29 -7.57 7.36
N GLN A 266 -19.01 -8.01 8.38
CA GLN A 266 -18.55 -8.95 9.41
C GLN A 266 -19.32 -10.29 9.36
N LEU A 267 -19.71 -10.72 8.15
CA LEU A 267 -20.43 -11.98 7.97
C LEU A 267 -19.52 -13.15 8.33
N LYS A 268 -20.03 -14.12 9.13
CA LYS A 268 -19.28 -15.27 9.65
C LYS A 268 -19.98 -16.58 9.36
N GLY A 269 -19.21 -17.67 9.44
CA GLY A 269 -19.69 -19.03 9.23
C GLY A 269 -19.84 -19.37 7.74
N SER A 270 -20.58 -20.44 7.42
CA SER A 270 -20.74 -20.91 6.05
C SER A 270 -21.73 -20.08 5.24
N ILE A 271 -21.56 -20.07 3.91
CA ILE A 271 -22.53 -19.49 2.98
C ILE A 271 -23.86 -20.23 3.11
N PRO A 272 -24.99 -19.53 3.35
CA PRO A 272 -26.27 -20.21 3.58
C PRO A 272 -26.84 -20.91 2.34
N ASP A 273 -27.27 -22.16 2.49
CA ASP A 273 -28.03 -22.89 1.47
C ASP A 273 -29.30 -22.19 1.02
N ALA A 274 -29.85 -21.31 1.86
CA ALA A 274 -31.09 -20.60 1.60
C ALA A 274 -31.00 -19.63 0.41
N PHE A 275 -29.82 -19.24 -0.06
CA PHE A 275 -29.66 -18.43 -1.28
C PHE A 275 -30.23 -19.10 -2.53
N ARG A 276 -30.27 -20.44 -2.60
CA ARG A 276 -30.92 -21.18 -3.72
C ARG A 276 -32.37 -20.78 -3.94
N ASN A 277 -33.06 -20.32 -2.89
CA ASN A 277 -34.46 -19.91 -2.99
C ASN A 277 -34.63 -18.54 -3.66
N MET A 278 -33.55 -17.81 -3.86
CA MET A 278 -33.55 -16.51 -4.53
C MET A 278 -33.44 -16.67 -6.06
N SER A 279 -34.53 -17.12 -6.67
CA SER A 279 -34.58 -17.55 -8.08
C SER A 279 -34.28 -16.46 -9.11
N ALA A 280 -34.36 -15.19 -8.71
CA ALA A 280 -34.03 -14.03 -9.57
C ALA A 280 -32.59 -13.53 -9.40
N LEU A 281 -31.84 -14.06 -8.43
CA LEU A 281 -30.51 -13.54 -8.09
C LEU A 281 -29.50 -13.83 -9.20
N THR A 282 -28.95 -12.74 -9.77
CA THR A 282 -27.91 -12.80 -10.80
C THR A 282 -26.55 -12.47 -10.26
N ASN A 283 -26.46 -11.56 -9.30
CA ASN A 283 -25.20 -11.11 -8.72
C ASN A 283 -25.22 -11.35 -7.21
N LEU A 284 -24.25 -12.12 -6.73
CA LEU A 284 -24.02 -12.37 -5.31
C LEU A 284 -22.59 -11.98 -4.96
N VAL A 285 -22.45 -10.83 -4.25
CA VAL A 285 -21.16 -10.29 -3.84
C VAL A 285 -21.05 -10.33 -2.33
N LEU A 286 -20.18 -11.19 -1.81
CA LEU A 286 -19.92 -11.43 -0.38
C LEU A 286 -18.44 -11.21 -0.03
N SER A 287 -17.68 -10.53 -0.88
CA SER A 287 -16.25 -10.31 -0.68
C SER A 287 -15.93 -9.46 0.56
N GLY A 288 -14.72 -9.61 1.12
CA GLY A 288 -14.29 -8.82 2.28
C GLY A 288 -15.08 -9.12 3.57
N ASN A 289 -15.34 -10.39 3.85
CA ASN A 289 -16.04 -10.85 5.05
C ASN A 289 -15.18 -11.86 5.84
N GLN A 290 -15.80 -12.58 6.77
CA GLN A 290 -15.16 -13.62 7.59
C GLN A 290 -15.87 -14.98 7.37
N LEU A 291 -16.28 -15.25 6.11
CA LEU A 291 -16.95 -16.49 5.75
C LEU A 291 -15.95 -17.65 5.75
N GLU A 292 -16.41 -18.82 6.24
CA GLU A 292 -15.63 -20.02 6.42
C GLU A 292 -16.28 -21.22 5.71
N GLY A 293 -15.56 -22.35 5.65
CA GLY A 293 -16.06 -23.58 5.02
C GLY A 293 -15.93 -23.51 3.50
N GLY A 294 -16.94 -23.95 2.78
CA GLY A 294 -16.95 -24.04 1.33
C GLY A 294 -18.19 -23.42 0.69
N ILE A 295 -18.31 -23.63 -0.64
CA ILE A 295 -19.49 -23.23 -1.41
C ILE A 295 -20.55 -24.32 -1.31
N PRO A 296 -21.79 -24.01 -0.89
CA PRO A 296 -22.85 -25.00 -0.83
C PRO A 296 -23.29 -25.41 -2.24
N ARG A 297 -23.54 -26.72 -2.43
CA ARG A 297 -24.01 -27.28 -3.71
C ARG A 297 -25.27 -26.61 -4.26
N SER A 298 -26.06 -26.04 -3.37
CA SER A 298 -27.27 -25.32 -3.71
C SER A 298 -27.06 -24.10 -4.63
N LEU A 299 -25.86 -23.48 -4.62
CA LEU A 299 -25.50 -22.43 -5.57
C LEU A 299 -25.34 -22.95 -6.99
N GLY A 300 -24.90 -24.21 -7.19
CA GLY A 300 -24.83 -24.87 -8.50
C GLY A 300 -26.23 -25.11 -9.13
N GLU A 301 -27.28 -25.11 -8.33
CA GLU A 301 -28.67 -25.27 -8.79
C GLU A 301 -29.31 -23.97 -9.31
N MET A 302 -28.60 -22.81 -9.20
CA MET A 302 -29.12 -21.48 -9.54
C MET A 302 -28.89 -21.15 -11.02
N CYS A 303 -29.92 -21.28 -11.86
CA CYS A 303 -29.82 -20.99 -13.31
C CYS A 303 -29.70 -19.47 -13.65
N SER A 304 -29.93 -18.58 -12.68
CA SER A 304 -29.85 -17.13 -12.88
C SER A 304 -28.51 -16.52 -12.42
N LEU A 305 -27.63 -17.26 -11.73
CA LEU A 305 -26.41 -16.71 -11.16
C LEU A 305 -25.37 -16.46 -12.28
N HIS A 306 -24.95 -15.18 -12.42
CA HIS A 306 -23.96 -14.74 -13.39
C HIS A 306 -22.67 -14.27 -12.70
N VAL A 307 -22.78 -13.69 -11.50
CA VAL A 307 -21.66 -13.17 -10.75
C VAL A 307 -21.64 -13.78 -9.36
N LEU A 308 -20.51 -14.41 -9.01
CA LEU A 308 -20.21 -14.90 -7.67
C LEU A 308 -18.86 -14.33 -7.24
N ASP A 309 -18.87 -13.41 -6.27
CA ASP A 309 -17.67 -12.81 -5.71
C ASP A 309 -17.56 -13.13 -4.20
N LEU A 310 -16.56 -13.92 -3.86
CA LEU A 310 -16.23 -14.39 -2.51
C LEU A 310 -14.80 -14.00 -2.11
N CYS A 311 -14.16 -13.05 -2.79
CA CYS A 311 -12.80 -12.62 -2.48
C CYS A 311 -12.65 -12.14 -1.04
N HIS A 312 -11.44 -12.20 -0.47
CA HIS A 312 -11.14 -11.72 0.87
C HIS A 312 -12.05 -12.34 1.97
N ASN A 313 -12.06 -13.66 2.05
CA ASN A 313 -12.75 -14.43 3.08
C ASN A 313 -11.81 -15.48 3.71
N HIS A 314 -12.34 -16.42 4.49
CA HIS A 314 -11.59 -17.49 5.14
C HIS A 314 -12.00 -18.88 4.62
N ILE A 315 -12.33 -18.98 3.34
CA ILE A 315 -12.80 -20.22 2.70
C ILE A 315 -11.61 -21.18 2.58
N THR A 316 -11.77 -22.43 3.07
CA THR A 316 -10.68 -23.42 3.18
C THR A 316 -10.89 -24.69 2.36
N GLU A 317 -11.90 -24.78 1.51
CA GLU A 317 -12.27 -25.94 0.72
C GLU A 317 -11.22 -26.27 -0.37
N ASP A 318 -11.15 -27.56 -0.78
CA ASP A 318 -10.41 -27.93 -1.99
C ASP A 318 -11.12 -27.35 -3.22
N LEU A 319 -10.34 -26.71 -4.12
CA LEU A 319 -10.93 -26.06 -5.30
C LEU A 319 -11.71 -27.02 -6.21
N SER A 320 -11.29 -28.30 -6.29
CA SER A 320 -11.99 -29.30 -7.08
C SER A 320 -13.38 -29.59 -6.52
N ASP A 321 -13.52 -29.70 -5.20
CA ASP A 321 -14.80 -29.90 -4.53
C ASP A 321 -15.70 -28.67 -4.69
N LEU A 322 -15.12 -27.46 -4.52
CA LEU A 322 -15.81 -26.20 -4.71
C LEU A 322 -16.37 -26.07 -6.14
N VAL A 323 -15.56 -26.33 -7.15
CA VAL A 323 -15.99 -26.30 -8.56
C VAL A 323 -17.06 -27.34 -8.82
N GLN A 324 -16.94 -28.55 -8.25
CA GLN A 324 -17.95 -29.60 -8.35
C GLN A 324 -19.29 -29.18 -7.73
N ASN A 325 -19.28 -28.44 -6.65
CA ASN A 325 -20.47 -27.87 -6.03
C ASN A 325 -21.18 -26.84 -6.91
N LEU A 326 -20.48 -26.19 -7.84
CA LEU A 326 -21.03 -25.26 -8.82
C LEU A 326 -21.54 -25.95 -10.11
N TYR A 327 -21.30 -27.28 -10.27
CA TYR A 327 -21.83 -28.00 -11.43
C TYR A 327 -23.36 -28.12 -11.37
N GLY A 328 -24.01 -27.85 -12.50
CA GLY A 328 -25.42 -27.81 -12.66
C GLY A 328 -25.86 -26.68 -13.60
N PRO A 329 -27.03 -26.08 -13.43
CA PRO A 329 -27.45 -24.95 -14.25
C PRO A 329 -26.50 -23.74 -14.19
N THR A 330 -25.87 -23.51 -13.05
CA THR A 330 -24.91 -22.39 -12.84
C THR A 330 -23.68 -22.51 -13.74
N GLU A 331 -23.23 -23.72 -14.11
CA GLU A 331 -22.05 -23.87 -14.98
C GLU A 331 -22.21 -23.21 -16.35
N SER A 332 -23.46 -23.07 -16.84
CA SER A 332 -23.76 -22.43 -18.12
C SER A 332 -24.09 -20.95 -18.02
N SER A 333 -24.50 -20.45 -16.83
CA SER A 333 -24.88 -19.05 -16.62
C SER A 333 -23.77 -18.19 -16.05
N LEU A 334 -22.83 -18.77 -15.29
CA LEU A 334 -21.81 -18.04 -14.57
C LEU A 334 -20.84 -17.34 -15.54
N GLU A 335 -20.74 -16.01 -15.39
CA GLU A 335 -19.86 -15.16 -16.19
C GLU A 335 -18.63 -14.70 -15.40
N ILE A 336 -18.80 -14.48 -14.09
CA ILE A 336 -17.74 -13.97 -13.20
C ILE A 336 -17.65 -14.86 -11.98
N LEU A 337 -16.47 -15.44 -11.74
CA LEU A 337 -16.13 -16.21 -10.55
C LEU A 337 -14.86 -15.60 -9.91
N ARG A 338 -15.04 -14.98 -8.74
CA ARG A 338 -13.96 -14.41 -7.95
C ARG A 338 -13.86 -15.09 -6.60
N LEU A 339 -12.73 -15.72 -6.35
CA LEU A 339 -12.41 -16.49 -5.15
C LEU A 339 -11.07 -16.04 -4.53
N CYS A 340 -10.55 -14.90 -4.96
CA CYS A 340 -9.24 -14.40 -4.58
C CYS A 340 -9.11 -14.15 -3.05
N GLN A 341 -7.88 -14.18 -2.55
CA GLN A 341 -7.55 -13.92 -1.14
C GLN A 341 -8.41 -14.74 -0.16
N ASN A 342 -8.30 -16.06 -0.31
CA ASN A 342 -8.89 -17.07 0.57
C ASN A 342 -7.80 -18.08 1.01
N GLN A 343 -8.21 -19.21 1.56
CA GLN A 343 -7.31 -20.30 1.95
C GLN A 343 -7.62 -21.59 1.18
N LEU A 344 -8.07 -21.42 -0.08
CA LEU A 344 -8.39 -22.56 -0.97
C LEU A 344 -7.12 -23.34 -1.27
N ASN A 345 -7.24 -24.66 -1.26
CA ASN A 345 -6.16 -25.58 -1.56
C ASN A 345 -6.51 -26.53 -2.72
N GLY A 346 -5.62 -27.46 -3.01
CA GLY A 346 -5.81 -28.39 -4.12
C GLY A 346 -5.35 -27.84 -5.47
N SER A 347 -5.81 -28.44 -6.56
CA SER A 347 -5.44 -28.08 -7.92
C SER A 347 -6.63 -27.50 -8.70
N LEU A 348 -6.34 -26.69 -9.72
CA LEU A 348 -7.38 -26.21 -10.64
C LEU A 348 -7.91 -27.41 -11.46
N PRO A 349 -9.18 -27.80 -11.29
CA PRO A 349 -9.78 -28.88 -12.05
C PRO A 349 -10.08 -28.46 -13.50
N ASP A 350 -10.61 -29.37 -14.29
CA ASP A 350 -11.16 -29.04 -15.62
C ASP A 350 -12.44 -28.20 -15.47
N ILE A 351 -12.35 -26.93 -15.89
CA ILE A 351 -13.44 -25.96 -15.82
C ILE A 351 -14.03 -25.60 -17.21
N ALA A 352 -13.70 -26.33 -18.24
CA ALA A 352 -14.19 -26.08 -19.61
C ALA A 352 -15.72 -26.05 -19.74
N ARG A 353 -16.43 -26.64 -18.76
CA ARG A 353 -17.90 -26.66 -18.71
C ARG A 353 -18.50 -25.26 -18.43
N PHE A 354 -17.76 -24.33 -17.80
CA PHE A 354 -18.23 -22.97 -17.57
C PHE A 354 -18.14 -22.11 -18.85
N SER A 355 -18.90 -22.50 -19.87
CA SER A 355 -18.80 -21.93 -21.22
C SER A 355 -19.16 -20.44 -21.32
N SER A 356 -19.78 -19.86 -20.31
CA SER A 356 -20.10 -18.42 -20.23
C SER A 356 -19.05 -17.60 -19.49
N LEU A 357 -18.06 -18.24 -18.88
CA LEU A 357 -17.10 -17.57 -18.01
C LEU A 357 -16.26 -16.54 -18.79
N ARG A 358 -16.28 -15.30 -18.29
CA ARG A 358 -15.54 -14.15 -18.79
C ARG A 358 -14.42 -13.74 -17.85
N GLU A 359 -14.63 -14.00 -16.53
CA GLU A 359 -13.65 -13.65 -15.52
C GLU A 359 -13.47 -14.81 -14.54
N LEU A 360 -12.22 -15.22 -14.34
CA LEU A 360 -11.79 -16.15 -13.31
C LEU A 360 -10.67 -15.54 -12.52
N ASP A 361 -10.91 -15.24 -11.25
CA ASP A 361 -9.91 -14.78 -10.30
C ASP A 361 -9.85 -15.73 -9.09
N ILE A 362 -8.77 -16.51 -9.01
CA ILE A 362 -8.46 -17.43 -7.91
C ILE A 362 -7.11 -17.08 -7.26
N SER A 363 -6.67 -15.84 -7.42
CA SER A 363 -5.40 -15.34 -6.93
C SER A 363 -5.32 -15.33 -5.39
N TYR A 364 -4.10 -15.26 -4.86
CA TYR A 364 -3.85 -15.21 -3.41
C TYR A 364 -4.54 -16.34 -2.64
N ASN A 365 -4.21 -17.60 -2.99
CA ASN A 365 -4.70 -18.81 -2.35
C ASN A 365 -3.53 -19.79 -2.10
N LEU A 366 -3.85 -21.01 -1.67
CA LEU A 366 -2.87 -22.08 -1.42
C LEU A 366 -2.92 -23.17 -2.52
N LEU A 367 -3.36 -22.78 -3.72
CA LEU A 367 -3.57 -23.69 -4.84
C LEU A 367 -2.24 -24.19 -5.41
N ASN A 368 -2.23 -25.41 -5.91
CA ASN A 368 -1.04 -26.07 -6.42
C ASN A 368 -1.32 -26.89 -7.70
N GLY A 369 -0.36 -27.72 -8.11
CA GLY A 369 -0.50 -28.55 -9.30
C GLY A 369 -0.28 -27.78 -10.60
N ARG A 370 -0.85 -28.26 -11.69
CA ARG A 370 -0.71 -27.68 -13.03
C ARG A 370 -1.97 -26.94 -13.44
N ILE A 371 -1.82 -25.92 -14.26
CA ILE A 371 -2.94 -25.32 -14.98
C ILE A 371 -3.32 -26.29 -16.10
N PRO A 372 -4.58 -26.72 -16.21
CA PRO A 372 -5.02 -27.65 -17.25
C PRO A 372 -5.11 -26.95 -18.62
N GLU A 373 -4.73 -27.65 -19.71
CA GLU A 373 -4.83 -27.11 -21.07
C GLU A 373 -6.29 -26.82 -21.48
N SER A 374 -7.26 -27.47 -20.82
CA SER A 374 -8.69 -27.25 -21.05
C SER A 374 -9.16 -25.82 -20.74
N ILE A 375 -8.36 -24.99 -20.02
CA ILE A 375 -8.65 -23.57 -19.87
C ILE A 375 -8.80 -22.88 -21.24
N GLY A 376 -8.05 -23.33 -22.24
CA GLY A 376 -8.12 -22.85 -23.61
C GLY A 376 -9.48 -23.04 -24.32
N PHE A 377 -10.41 -23.80 -23.76
CA PHE A 377 -11.76 -23.92 -24.28
C PHE A 377 -12.75 -22.85 -23.82
N LEU A 378 -12.36 -22.01 -22.84
CA LEU A 378 -13.19 -20.92 -22.32
C LEU A 378 -13.18 -19.70 -23.26
N SER A 379 -13.76 -19.81 -24.42
CA SER A 379 -13.67 -18.84 -25.53
C SER A 379 -14.20 -17.43 -25.21
N LYS A 380 -14.95 -17.27 -24.11
CA LYS A 380 -15.45 -15.97 -23.65
C LYS A 380 -14.55 -15.31 -22.59
N LEU A 381 -13.50 -16.00 -22.14
CA LEU A 381 -12.65 -15.54 -21.06
C LEU A 381 -11.93 -14.24 -21.47
N GLU A 382 -12.10 -13.20 -20.65
CA GLU A 382 -11.54 -11.86 -20.78
C GLU A 382 -10.47 -11.59 -19.72
N HIS A 383 -10.68 -12.12 -18.48
CA HIS A 383 -9.80 -11.96 -17.35
C HIS A 383 -9.44 -13.32 -16.74
N PHE A 384 -8.14 -13.60 -16.65
CA PHE A 384 -7.62 -14.82 -16.07
C PHE A 384 -6.51 -14.47 -15.07
N ASP A 385 -6.81 -14.61 -13.77
CA ASP A 385 -5.88 -14.34 -12.66
C ASP A 385 -5.78 -15.56 -11.75
N VAL A 386 -4.59 -16.16 -11.69
CA VAL A 386 -4.21 -17.26 -10.79
C VAL A 386 -2.98 -16.92 -9.97
N SER A 387 -2.64 -15.64 -9.90
CA SER A 387 -1.43 -15.14 -9.27
C SER A 387 -1.36 -15.46 -7.76
N PHE A 388 -0.17 -15.38 -7.18
CA PHE A 388 0.06 -15.62 -5.75
C PHE A 388 -0.53 -16.95 -5.26
N ASN A 389 -0.11 -18.02 -5.93
CA ASN A 389 -0.40 -19.41 -5.59
C ASN A 389 0.88 -20.27 -5.68
N SER A 390 0.72 -21.58 -5.66
CA SER A 390 1.82 -22.55 -5.80
C SER A 390 1.70 -23.40 -7.06
N PHE A 391 1.09 -22.87 -8.12
CA PHE A 391 0.99 -23.57 -9.40
C PHE A 391 2.37 -23.83 -10.00
N GLN A 392 2.52 -25.02 -10.62
CA GLN A 392 3.78 -25.46 -11.21
C GLN A 392 3.57 -26.13 -12.55
N GLY A 393 4.67 -26.39 -13.27
CA GLY A 393 4.62 -27.06 -14.56
C GLY A 393 4.74 -26.09 -15.73
N VAL A 394 4.48 -26.59 -16.94
CA VAL A 394 4.68 -25.82 -18.17
C VAL A 394 3.36 -25.29 -18.67
N VAL A 395 3.30 -23.99 -18.93
CA VAL A 395 2.21 -23.33 -19.66
C VAL A 395 2.69 -23.08 -21.09
N SER A 396 1.91 -23.51 -22.06
CA SER A 396 2.21 -23.43 -23.50
C SER A 396 1.11 -22.72 -24.28
N GLY A 397 1.29 -22.52 -25.58
CA GLY A 397 0.28 -21.94 -26.47
C GLY A 397 -1.06 -22.69 -26.47
N GLU A 398 -1.07 -24.00 -26.15
CA GLU A 398 -2.28 -24.82 -26.11
C GLU A 398 -3.28 -24.31 -25.05
N HIS A 399 -2.78 -23.84 -23.91
CA HIS A 399 -3.60 -23.26 -22.84
C HIS A 399 -4.37 -22.00 -23.30
N PHE A 400 -3.98 -21.42 -24.41
CA PHE A 400 -4.55 -20.17 -24.93
C PHE A 400 -5.22 -20.32 -26.30
N SER A 401 -5.42 -21.55 -26.78
CA SER A 401 -5.75 -21.83 -28.18
C SER A 401 -7.03 -21.16 -28.70
N ASN A 402 -8.06 -20.97 -27.86
CA ASN A 402 -9.32 -20.36 -28.27
C ASN A 402 -9.68 -19.10 -27.46
N LEU A 403 -8.77 -18.56 -26.65
CA LEU A 403 -9.03 -17.41 -25.77
C LEU A 403 -8.97 -16.07 -26.53
N SER A 404 -9.69 -15.93 -27.62
CA SER A 404 -9.61 -14.76 -28.51
C SER A 404 -10.06 -13.43 -27.87
N LYS A 405 -10.75 -13.48 -26.72
CA LYS A 405 -11.24 -12.31 -25.98
C LYS A 405 -10.40 -11.92 -24.79
N LEU A 406 -9.32 -12.68 -24.51
CA LEU A 406 -8.48 -12.45 -23.35
C LEU A 406 -7.85 -11.06 -23.39
N GLN A 407 -8.03 -10.29 -22.31
CA GLN A 407 -7.55 -8.92 -22.13
C GLN A 407 -6.61 -8.76 -20.94
N CYS A 408 -6.84 -9.55 -19.89
CA CYS A 408 -6.03 -9.54 -18.67
C CYS A 408 -5.51 -10.96 -18.39
N LEU A 409 -4.20 -11.08 -18.26
CA LEU A 409 -3.51 -12.32 -17.89
C LEU A 409 -2.59 -12.05 -16.71
N ASP A 410 -2.87 -12.66 -15.56
CA ASP A 410 -2.01 -12.65 -14.40
C ASP A 410 -1.69 -14.06 -13.91
N LEU A 411 -0.43 -14.47 -14.10
CA LEU A 411 0.12 -15.74 -13.64
C LEU A 411 1.20 -15.53 -12.57
N SER A 412 1.39 -14.31 -12.12
CA SER A 412 2.50 -13.88 -11.27
C SER A 412 2.62 -14.68 -9.98
N ASN A 413 3.84 -14.72 -9.44
CA ASN A 413 4.11 -15.34 -8.13
C ASN A 413 3.59 -16.78 -8.04
N ASN A 414 4.04 -17.58 -9.01
CA ASN A 414 3.85 -19.02 -9.10
C ASN A 414 5.16 -19.70 -9.51
N SER A 415 5.22 -21.04 -9.45
CA SER A 415 6.37 -21.84 -9.93
C SER A 415 6.21 -22.29 -11.39
N LEU A 416 5.60 -21.46 -12.23
CA LEU A 416 5.26 -21.79 -13.62
C LEU A 416 6.46 -21.56 -14.55
N VAL A 417 6.53 -22.39 -15.59
CA VAL A 417 7.47 -22.25 -16.69
C VAL A 417 6.68 -21.97 -17.97
N LEU A 418 6.90 -20.80 -18.56
CA LEU A 418 6.20 -20.41 -19.77
C LEU A 418 7.05 -20.78 -21.01
N ARG A 419 6.54 -21.67 -21.84
CA ARG A 419 7.22 -22.13 -23.06
C ARG A 419 6.33 -21.95 -24.27
N PHE A 420 6.63 -20.96 -25.06
CA PHE A 420 5.95 -20.72 -26.34
C PHE A 420 6.90 -21.07 -27.49
N LYS A 421 6.34 -21.64 -28.57
CA LYS A 421 7.08 -21.86 -29.82
C LYS A 421 7.43 -20.49 -30.42
N SER A 422 8.56 -20.41 -31.13
CA SER A 422 9.02 -19.15 -31.74
C SER A 422 8.04 -18.56 -32.76
N ASP A 423 7.22 -19.40 -33.37
CA ASP A 423 6.18 -19.07 -34.35
C ASP A 423 4.77 -18.93 -33.73
N TRP A 424 4.67 -19.07 -32.41
CA TRP A 424 3.38 -18.93 -31.72
C TRP A 424 2.88 -17.49 -31.76
N ASN A 425 1.68 -17.31 -32.31
CA ASN A 425 1.03 -16.03 -32.45
C ASN A 425 -0.34 -16.08 -31.75
N PRO A 426 -0.50 -15.40 -30.60
CA PRO A 426 -1.77 -15.38 -29.89
C PRO A 426 -2.87 -14.67 -30.69
N THR A 427 -4.09 -15.19 -30.60
CA THR A 427 -5.28 -14.63 -31.27
C THR A 427 -5.91 -13.47 -30.50
N PHE A 428 -5.45 -13.19 -29.30
CA PHE A 428 -5.95 -12.15 -28.40
C PHE A 428 -5.03 -10.92 -28.36
N GLN A 429 -5.56 -9.83 -27.78
CA GLN A 429 -4.81 -8.61 -27.51
C GLN A 429 -4.96 -8.25 -26.02
N LEU A 430 -3.89 -8.40 -25.27
CA LEU A 430 -3.87 -8.13 -23.84
C LEU A 430 -3.72 -6.63 -23.56
N ASN A 431 -4.47 -6.16 -22.57
CA ASN A 431 -4.30 -4.86 -21.95
C ASN A 431 -3.35 -4.94 -20.75
N THR A 432 -3.44 -6.05 -20.01
CA THR A 432 -2.64 -6.31 -18.81
C THR A 432 -1.96 -7.66 -18.91
N ILE A 433 -0.63 -7.64 -18.74
CA ILE A 433 0.23 -8.83 -18.73
C ILE A 433 1.04 -8.80 -17.45
N ARG A 434 0.78 -9.74 -16.53
CA ARG A 434 1.55 -9.93 -15.32
C ARG A 434 2.04 -11.38 -15.25
N LEU A 435 3.34 -11.56 -15.37
CA LEU A 435 4.03 -12.84 -15.39
C LEU A 435 5.25 -12.82 -14.44
N SER A 436 5.21 -11.94 -13.45
CA SER A 436 6.27 -11.79 -12.45
C SER A 436 6.55 -13.12 -11.76
N SER A 437 7.82 -13.44 -11.54
CA SER A 437 8.27 -14.69 -10.91
C SER A 437 7.91 -15.98 -11.68
N CYS A 438 7.48 -15.87 -12.94
CA CYS A 438 7.32 -17.00 -13.84
C CYS A 438 8.59 -17.20 -14.69
N LYS A 439 9.00 -18.44 -14.95
CA LYS A 439 10.21 -18.71 -15.75
C LYS A 439 9.90 -18.56 -17.25
N LEU A 440 10.17 -17.37 -17.81
CA LEU A 440 10.06 -17.08 -19.26
C LEU A 440 11.38 -17.25 -20.00
N GLY A 441 12.50 -16.88 -19.33
CA GLY A 441 13.83 -16.84 -19.91
C GLY A 441 14.41 -18.17 -20.33
N PRO A 442 15.62 -18.16 -20.94
CA PRO A 442 16.56 -17.03 -21.00
C PRO A 442 16.25 -15.96 -22.05
N SER A 443 15.52 -16.28 -23.13
CA SER A 443 15.26 -15.37 -24.24
C SER A 443 14.10 -14.43 -23.97
N PHE A 444 14.15 -13.23 -24.57
CA PHE A 444 13.07 -12.26 -24.49
C PHE A 444 11.82 -12.79 -25.25
N PRO A 445 10.60 -12.71 -24.68
CA PRO A 445 9.40 -13.33 -25.25
C PRO A 445 8.93 -12.64 -26.53
N GLN A 446 9.17 -13.29 -27.68
CA GLN A 446 8.92 -12.74 -29.02
C GLN A 446 7.44 -12.49 -29.31
N TRP A 447 6.53 -13.28 -28.72
CA TRP A 447 5.08 -13.14 -28.92
C TRP A 447 4.54 -11.77 -28.46
N LEU A 448 5.23 -11.08 -27.56
CA LEU A 448 4.87 -9.71 -27.15
C LEU A 448 4.83 -8.73 -28.34
N GLN A 449 5.59 -8.98 -29.40
CA GLN A 449 5.59 -8.14 -30.60
C GLN A 449 4.21 -8.03 -31.25
N THR A 450 3.35 -9.02 -31.04
CA THR A 450 1.99 -9.04 -31.60
C THR A 450 0.97 -8.26 -30.77
N GLN A 451 1.32 -7.88 -29.54
CA GLN A 451 0.43 -7.23 -28.59
C GLN A 451 0.51 -5.70 -28.76
N ARG A 452 -0.56 -5.08 -29.25
CA ARG A 452 -0.57 -3.64 -29.58
C ARG A 452 -1.28 -2.77 -28.54
N ASN A 453 -2.04 -3.39 -27.63
CA ASN A 453 -2.92 -2.69 -26.69
C ASN A 453 -2.44 -2.79 -25.22
N VAL A 454 -1.19 -3.18 -25.00
CA VAL A 454 -0.67 -3.40 -23.64
C VAL A 454 -0.53 -2.07 -22.92
N HIS A 455 -1.17 -2.00 -21.76
CA HIS A 455 -1.09 -0.87 -20.85
C HIS A 455 -0.24 -1.15 -19.62
N LEU A 456 -0.23 -2.41 -19.18
CA LEU A 456 0.58 -2.86 -18.06
C LEU A 456 1.33 -4.13 -18.47
N LEU A 457 2.66 -4.08 -18.36
CA LEU A 457 3.54 -5.23 -18.59
C LEU A 457 4.45 -5.42 -17.38
N ASP A 458 4.30 -6.54 -16.69
CA ASP A 458 5.20 -6.99 -15.63
C ASP A 458 5.72 -8.39 -15.94
N ILE A 459 6.99 -8.46 -16.29
CA ILE A 459 7.78 -9.69 -16.48
C ILE A 459 9.02 -9.67 -15.59
N SER A 460 8.88 -9.12 -14.38
CA SER A 460 9.94 -9.08 -13.39
C SER A 460 10.25 -10.50 -12.85
N SER A 461 11.47 -10.70 -12.37
CA SER A 461 11.91 -11.99 -11.82
C SER A 461 11.66 -13.19 -12.76
N ALA A 462 11.70 -12.99 -14.07
CA ALA A 462 11.32 -13.99 -15.07
C ALA A 462 12.49 -14.77 -15.67
N ASN A 463 13.70 -14.60 -15.11
CA ASN A 463 14.93 -15.29 -15.53
C ASN A 463 15.36 -14.97 -16.98
N ILE A 464 15.04 -13.77 -17.47
CA ILE A 464 15.40 -13.31 -18.81
C ILE A 464 16.82 -12.75 -18.78
N SER A 465 17.71 -13.23 -19.66
CA SER A 465 19.11 -12.80 -19.77
C SER A 465 19.44 -12.19 -21.12
N ASP A 466 18.47 -12.08 -21.98
CA ASP A 466 18.60 -11.50 -23.33
C ASP A 466 18.64 -9.97 -23.30
N LYS A 467 19.03 -9.34 -24.42
CA LYS A 467 18.85 -7.90 -24.60
C LYS A 467 17.40 -7.59 -24.96
N ILE A 468 16.95 -6.40 -24.59
CA ILE A 468 15.62 -5.92 -25.04
C ILE A 468 15.70 -5.71 -26.56
N PRO A 469 14.84 -6.35 -27.38
CA PRO A 469 14.83 -6.18 -28.81
C PRO A 469 14.34 -4.77 -29.21
N ASP A 470 14.86 -4.21 -30.31
CA ASP A 470 14.49 -2.87 -30.78
C ASP A 470 12.99 -2.70 -31.02
N TRP A 471 12.30 -3.75 -31.51
CA TRP A 471 10.85 -3.71 -31.75
C TRP A 471 10.03 -3.51 -30.48
N PHE A 472 10.58 -3.86 -29.32
CA PHE A 472 9.87 -3.77 -28.03
C PHE A 472 9.43 -2.34 -27.70
N TRP A 473 10.26 -1.38 -28.03
CA TRP A 473 10.00 0.03 -27.75
C TRP A 473 8.82 0.61 -28.56
N ASN A 474 8.35 -0.11 -29.59
CA ASN A 474 7.12 0.24 -30.31
C ASN A 474 5.84 0.02 -29.46
N LEU A 475 5.93 -0.67 -28.33
CA LEU A 475 4.82 -0.84 -27.39
C LEU A 475 4.68 0.34 -26.41
N LEU A 476 5.74 1.13 -26.26
CA LEU A 476 5.82 2.21 -25.28
C LEU A 476 4.69 3.25 -25.38
N PRO A 477 4.17 3.63 -26.57
CA PRO A 477 3.10 4.62 -26.68
C PRO A 477 1.85 4.31 -25.83
N THR A 478 1.53 3.04 -25.61
CA THR A 478 0.34 2.61 -24.87
C THR A 478 0.62 2.17 -23.44
N LEU A 479 1.90 1.95 -23.08
CA LEU A 479 2.29 1.46 -21.77
C LEU A 479 2.12 2.54 -20.69
N ALA A 480 1.30 2.26 -19.68
CA ALA A 480 1.20 3.05 -18.45
C ALA A 480 2.17 2.54 -17.37
N PHE A 481 2.53 1.26 -17.40
CA PHE A 481 3.50 0.68 -16.48
C PHE A 481 4.29 -0.45 -17.13
N LEU A 482 5.62 -0.38 -16.99
CA LEU A 482 6.57 -1.38 -17.44
C LEU A 482 7.46 -1.82 -16.28
N ASN A 483 7.39 -3.10 -15.93
CA ASN A 483 8.27 -3.72 -14.95
C ASN A 483 9.07 -4.88 -15.58
N LEU A 484 10.37 -4.69 -15.70
CA LEU A 484 11.35 -5.68 -16.15
C LEU A 484 12.36 -6.01 -15.05
N SER A 485 12.10 -5.61 -13.81
CA SER A 485 13.05 -5.69 -12.71
C SER A 485 13.44 -7.13 -12.36
N HIS A 486 14.54 -7.28 -11.61
CA HIS A 486 14.99 -8.58 -11.13
C HIS A 486 15.20 -9.64 -12.22
N ASN A 487 15.82 -9.24 -13.34
CA ASN A 487 16.24 -10.11 -14.42
C ASN A 487 17.75 -10.04 -14.62
N LEU A 488 18.25 -10.66 -15.67
CA LEU A 488 19.68 -10.62 -16.04
C LEU A 488 19.85 -9.90 -17.39
N MET A 489 18.91 -9.01 -17.74
CA MET A 489 18.92 -8.30 -19.00
C MET A 489 20.11 -7.35 -19.07
N SER A 490 20.72 -7.22 -20.25
CA SER A 490 21.95 -6.45 -20.45
C SER A 490 21.89 -5.55 -21.69
N GLY A 491 22.90 -4.72 -21.85
CA GLY A 491 23.05 -3.80 -22.97
C GLY A 491 22.58 -2.39 -22.64
N THR A 492 22.57 -1.54 -23.66
CA THR A 492 22.19 -0.13 -23.53
C THR A 492 20.73 0.09 -23.86
N LEU A 493 20.08 1.03 -23.17
CA LEU A 493 18.73 1.46 -23.51
C LEU A 493 18.78 2.53 -24.62
N PRO A 494 17.84 2.52 -25.58
CA PRO A 494 17.74 3.58 -26.58
C PRO A 494 17.22 4.89 -25.97
N ASP A 495 17.37 5.99 -26.70
CA ASP A 495 16.76 7.27 -26.37
C ASP A 495 15.24 7.19 -26.63
N LEU A 496 14.45 7.41 -25.57
CA LEU A 496 12.98 7.27 -25.59
C LEU A 496 12.25 8.63 -25.67
N LEU A 497 13.00 9.75 -25.79
CA LEU A 497 12.40 11.09 -25.79
C LEU A 497 11.44 11.33 -26.98
N SER A 498 11.71 10.69 -28.12
CA SER A 498 10.93 10.86 -29.35
C SER A 498 9.67 9.97 -29.42
N VAL A 499 9.40 9.18 -28.39
CA VAL A 499 8.21 8.30 -28.37
C VAL A 499 6.97 9.14 -28.03
N ASP A 500 6.05 9.22 -29.00
CA ASP A 500 4.75 9.86 -28.77
C ASP A 500 3.87 8.96 -27.88
N VAL A 501 3.83 9.27 -26.61
CA VAL A 501 2.95 8.60 -25.65
C VAL A 501 1.52 9.08 -25.85
N VAL A 502 0.55 8.15 -25.83
CA VAL A 502 -0.87 8.47 -26.00
C VAL A 502 -1.32 9.47 -24.91
N ASP A 503 -2.06 10.49 -25.32
CA ASP A 503 -2.57 11.53 -24.41
C ASP A 503 -3.24 10.94 -23.16
N GLY A 504 -2.88 11.48 -21.99
CA GLY A 504 -3.36 11.01 -20.69
C GLY A 504 -2.69 9.73 -20.17
N THR A 505 -1.62 9.24 -20.83
CA THR A 505 -0.78 8.16 -20.32
C THR A 505 0.45 8.75 -19.64
N PHE A 506 0.72 8.30 -18.41
CA PHE A 506 1.87 8.73 -17.61
C PHE A 506 2.72 7.51 -17.26
N PRO A 507 3.65 7.09 -18.14
CA PRO A 507 4.35 5.83 -17.98
C PRO A 507 5.22 5.78 -16.73
N GLY A 508 5.17 4.64 -16.05
CA GLY A 508 6.09 4.27 -14.99
C GLY A 508 7.03 3.16 -15.47
N PHE A 509 8.31 3.26 -15.11
CA PHE A 509 9.34 2.29 -15.49
C PHE A 509 10.02 1.73 -14.25
N ASP A 510 10.03 0.40 -14.11
CA ASP A 510 10.89 -0.32 -13.19
C ASP A 510 11.77 -1.30 -13.97
N LEU A 511 13.05 -0.93 -14.13
CA LEU A 511 14.09 -1.74 -14.78
C LEU A 511 15.19 -2.13 -13.79
N SER A 512 14.90 -2.04 -12.49
CA SER A 512 15.89 -2.28 -11.44
C SER A 512 16.39 -3.73 -11.41
N PHE A 513 17.51 -3.95 -10.75
CA PHE A 513 18.11 -5.28 -10.61
C PHE A 513 18.30 -6.02 -11.94
N ASN A 514 19.04 -5.37 -12.84
CA ASN A 514 19.44 -5.90 -14.14
C ASN A 514 20.95 -5.63 -14.39
N GLN A 515 21.41 -5.80 -15.63
CA GLN A 515 22.77 -5.53 -16.06
C GLN A 515 22.80 -4.46 -17.17
N PHE A 516 21.86 -3.54 -17.19
CA PHE A 516 21.84 -2.45 -18.16
C PHE A 516 23.03 -1.53 -17.94
N GLU A 517 23.68 -1.11 -19.02
CA GLU A 517 24.93 -0.35 -19.01
C GLU A 517 24.85 0.89 -19.92
N GLY A 518 25.90 1.71 -19.90
CA GLY A 518 26.02 2.90 -20.71
C GLY A 518 25.48 4.15 -20.03
N LEU A 519 25.19 5.18 -20.84
CA LEU A 519 24.63 6.43 -20.33
C LEU A 519 23.13 6.28 -20.05
N LEU A 520 22.61 7.07 -19.09
CA LEU A 520 21.16 7.17 -18.90
C LEU A 520 20.53 7.75 -20.18
N PRO A 521 19.56 7.06 -20.81
CA PRO A 521 18.84 7.63 -21.94
C PRO A 521 17.89 8.74 -21.49
N ALA A 522 17.40 9.54 -22.41
CA ALA A 522 16.30 10.43 -22.15
C ALA A 522 14.98 9.63 -22.15
N PHE A 523 14.10 9.95 -21.21
CA PHE A 523 12.77 9.33 -21.05
C PHE A 523 11.67 10.29 -21.54
N PRO A 524 10.45 9.78 -21.85
CA PRO A 524 9.32 10.62 -22.21
C PRO A 524 9.05 11.70 -21.15
N SER A 525 8.70 12.90 -21.57
CA SER A 525 8.42 14.01 -20.64
C SER A 525 7.26 13.72 -19.67
N THR A 526 6.36 12.80 -20.02
CA THR A 526 5.21 12.37 -19.24
C THR A 526 5.51 11.25 -18.22
N THR A 527 6.78 10.88 -18.04
CA THR A 527 7.18 9.81 -17.11
C THR A 527 6.75 10.13 -15.67
N SER A 528 5.98 9.21 -15.04
CA SER A 528 5.47 9.36 -13.68
C SER A 528 6.37 8.74 -12.61
N SER A 529 7.07 7.65 -12.93
CA SER A 529 8.02 6.98 -12.06
C SER A 529 9.17 6.38 -12.85
N LEU A 530 10.39 6.46 -12.31
CA LEU A 530 11.60 5.93 -12.94
C LEU A 530 12.46 5.23 -11.89
N ILE A 531 12.51 3.90 -11.95
CA ILE A 531 13.25 3.04 -11.04
C ILE A 531 14.27 2.24 -11.87
N LEU A 532 15.54 2.65 -11.80
CA LEU A 532 16.66 2.05 -12.54
C LEU A 532 17.75 1.54 -11.59
N SER A 533 17.44 1.37 -10.31
CA SER A 533 18.41 0.99 -9.30
C SER A 533 19.03 -0.40 -9.57
N ASN A 534 20.21 -0.64 -9.02
CA ASN A 534 20.91 -1.93 -9.17
C ASN A 534 21.16 -2.33 -10.63
N ASN A 535 21.85 -1.43 -11.36
CA ASN A 535 22.29 -1.61 -12.75
C ASN A 535 23.74 -1.14 -12.92
N LEU A 536 24.20 -1.01 -14.15
CA LEU A 536 25.56 -0.57 -14.50
C LEU A 536 25.57 0.78 -15.27
N PHE A 537 24.50 1.57 -15.12
CA PHE A 537 24.44 2.90 -15.75
C PHE A 537 25.56 3.80 -15.26
N SER A 538 26.14 4.58 -16.16
CA SER A 538 27.29 5.43 -15.88
C SER A 538 27.12 6.84 -16.46
N GLY A 539 28.06 7.74 -16.16
CA GLY A 539 28.02 9.12 -16.65
C GLY A 539 27.06 10.03 -15.90
N PRO A 540 26.76 11.23 -16.43
CA PRO A 540 25.98 12.25 -15.74
C PRO A 540 24.48 11.97 -15.76
N ILE A 541 23.79 12.43 -14.71
CA ILE A 541 22.34 12.27 -14.57
C ILE A 541 21.52 13.40 -15.23
N SER A 542 22.17 14.33 -15.95
CA SER A 542 21.51 15.52 -16.51
C SER A 542 20.41 15.22 -17.53
N HIS A 543 20.45 14.07 -18.17
CA HIS A 543 19.44 13.65 -19.16
C HIS A 543 18.03 13.49 -18.57
N ILE A 544 17.91 13.22 -17.26
CA ILE A 544 16.61 13.11 -16.59
C ILE A 544 15.88 14.45 -16.46
N CYS A 545 16.56 15.58 -16.62
CA CYS A 545 15.94 16.92 -16.57
C CYS A 545 14.92 17.18 -17.68
N ASN A 546 14.85 16.33 -18.70
CA ASN A 546 13.86 16.40 -19.76
C ASN A 546 12.46 15.89 -19.31
N ILE A 547 12.39 15.17 -18.20
CA ILE A 547 11.10 14.70 -17.63
C ILE A 547 10.34 15.91 -17.09
N ALA A 548 9.07 16.06 -17.50
CA ALA A 548 8.23 17.17 -17.04
C ALA A 548 7.94 17.07 -15.53
N GLY A 549 8.20 18.15 -14.84
CA GLY A 549 8.22 18.15 -13.38
C GLY A 549 6.87 18.07 -12.67
N GLU A 550 5.76 18.19 -13.40
CA GLU A 550 4.43 18.15 -12.77
C GLU A 550 3.89 16.70 -12.56
N ILE A 551 4.63 15.69 -13.02
CA ILE A 551 4.14 14.31 -13.09
C ILE A 551 5.05 13.36 -12.34
N LEU A 552 6.38 13.54 -12.41
CA LEU A 552 7.36 12.65 -11.79
C LEU A 552 7.19 12.61 -10.27
N SER A 553 6.85 11.44 -9.75
CA SER A 553 6.65 11.19 -8.32
C SER A 553 7.76 10.33 -7.69
N PHE A 554 8.40 9.45 -8.48
CA PHE A 554 9.43 8.52 -8.00
C PHE A 554 10.65 8.53 -8.92
N LEU A 555 11.81 8.70 -8.32
CA LEU A 555 13.11 8.60 -8.99
C LEU A 555 14.08 7.80 -8.11
N ASP A 556 14.39 6.57 -8.54
CA ASP A 556 15.41 5.72 -7.90
C ASP A 556 16.46 5.29 -8.92
N LEU A 557 17.64 5.85 -8.80
CA LEU A 557 18.83 5.55 -9.61
C LEU A 557 19.95 4.95 -8.75
N SER A 558 19.63 4.46 -7.57
CA SER A 558 20.62 3.95 -6.61
C SER A 558 21.39 2.73 -7.13
N ASN A 559 22.53 2.46 -6.54
CA ASN A 559 23.35 1.29 -6.88
C ASN A 559 23.71 1.22 -8.39
N ASN A 560 24.31 2.28 -8.90
CA ASN A 560 24.79 2.40 -10.27
C ASN A 560 26.23 2.95 -10.32
N LEU A 561 26.74 3.28 -11.49
CA LEU A 561 28.06 3.89 -11.69
C LEU A 561 27.96 5.36 -12.12
N LEU A 562 26.84 6.01 -11.78
CA LEU A 562 26.56 7.39 -12.17
C LEU A 562 27.55 8.37 -11.54
N SER A 563 27.91 9.41 -12.28
CA SER A 563 28.96 10.34 -11.89
C SER A 563 28.59 11.78 -12.27
N GLY A 564 29.45 12.73 -11.91
CA GLY A 564 29.22 14.15 -12.17
C GLY A 564 28.45 14.82 -11.06
N GLN A 565 27.93 16.01 -11.32
CA GLN A 565 27.23 16.82 -10.33
C GLN A 565 25.73 16.60 -10.37
N LEU A 566 25.06 16.82 -9.21
CA LEU A 566 23.60 16.86 -9.14
C LEU A 566 23.08 18.02 -9.99
N PRO A 567 22.08 17.78 -10.87
CA PRO A 567 21.56 18.83 -11.73
C PRO A 567 20.71 19.83 -10.96
N ASN A 568 20.56 21.03 -11.49
CA ASN A 568 19.77 22.09 -10.86
C ASN A 568 18.29 22.11 -11.31
N CYS A 569 17.81 21.03 -11.94
CA CYS A 569 16.44 20.93 -12.46
C CYS A 569 15.38 20.47 -11.45
N PHE A 570 15.75 20.22 -10.21
CA PHE A 570 14.80 19.75 -9.17
C PHE A 570 13.61 20.70 -8.96
N MET A 571 13.78 22.01 -9.23
CA MET A 571 12.67 22.96 -9.14
C MET A 571 11.47 22.64 -10.03
N SER A 572 11.65 21.83 -11.06
CA SER A 572 10.58 21.39 -11.97
C SER A 572 9.75 20.24 -11.38
N TRP A 573 10.28 19.44 -10.43
CA TRP A 573 9.66 18.19 -9.99
C TRP A 573 8.82 18.35 -8.71
N LYS A 574 7.80 19.18 -8.78
CA LYS A 574 6.97 19.57 -7.60
C LYS A 574 6.21 18.41 -6.95
N ARG A 575 6.01 17.30 -7.69
CA ARG A 575 5.30 16.09 -7.20
C ARG A 575 6.22 14.98 -6.74
N LEU A 576 7.53 15.19 -6.75
CA LEU A 576 8.47 14.15 -6.37
C LEU A 576 8.33 13.79 -4.88
N VAL A 577 8.08 12.52 -4.62
CA VAL A 577 7.92 11.93 -3.29
C VAL A 577 9.18 11.20 -2.85
N VAL A 578 9.83 10.50 -3.79
CA VAL A 578 11.07 9.74 -3.54
C VAL A 578 12.16 10.18 -4.49
N LEU A 579 13.31 10.53 -3.92
CA LEU A 579 14.57 10.74 -4.62
C LEU A 579 15.65 9.87 -3.98
N ASN A 580 16.01 8.79 -4.66
CA ASN A 580 17.08 7.90 -4.25
C ASN A 580 18.19 7.85 -5.29
N LEU A 581 19.36 8.36 -4.91
CA LEU A 581 20.59 8.38 -5.73
C LEU A 581 21.75 7.70 -5.00
N ALA A 582 21.47 6.91 -3.98
CA ALA A 582 22.47 6.27 -3.13
C ALA A 582 23.40 5.33 -3.91
N ASN A 583 24.58 5.06 -3.35
CA ASN A 583 25.54 4.12 -3.91
C ASN A 583 25.91 4.40 -5.37
N ASN A 584 26.39 5.61 -5.63
CA ASN A 584 26.85 6.08 -6.93
C ASN A 584 28.24 6.77 -6.81
N ASN A 585 28.68 7.40 -7.88
CA ASN A 585 29.91 8.18 -7.92
C ASN A 585 29.63 9.69 -8.13
N LEU A 586 28.47 10.17 -7.63
CA LEU A 586 28.04 11.56 -7.77
C LEU A 586 28.88 12.48 -6.90
N SER A 587 29.13 13.68 -7.36
CA SER A 587 30.02 14.65 -6.72
C SER A 587 29.39 16.05 -6.73
N GLY A 588 30.09 17.03 -6.19
CA GLY A 588 29.60 18.41 -6.13
C GLY A 588 28.80 18.69 -4.86
N LYS A 589 28.18 19.85 -4.83
CA LYS A 589 27.30 20.27 -3.71
C LYS A 589 25.86 19.83 -3.96
N ILE A 590 25.10 19.61 -2.88
CA ILE A 590 23.66 19.46 -2.98
C ILE A 590 23.07 20.80 -3.42
N PRO A 591 22.40 20.88 -4.59
CA PRO A 591 21.91 22.13 -5.11
C PRO A 591 20.72 22.67 -4.30
N SER A 592 20.60 23.99 -4.18
CA SER A 592 19.48 24.62 -3.46
C SER A 592 18.10 24.34 -4.06
N SER A 593 18.03 23.94 -5.33
CA SER A 593 16.80 23.54 -5.99
C SER A 593 16.14 22.29 -5.37
N VAL A 594 16.86 21.46 -4.59
CA VAL A 594 16.27 20.35 -3.83
C VAL A 594 15.18 20.85 -2.87
N GLY A 595 15.35 22.05 -2.30
CA GLY A 595 14.33 22.67 -1.42
C GLY A 595 13.02 23.08 -2.11
N SER A 596 12.88 22.87 -3.41
CA SER A 596 11.61 23.07 -4.14
C SER A 596 10.74 21.81 -4.16
N LEU A 597 11.23 20.69 -3.63
CA LEU A 597 10.54 19.39 -3.59
C LEU A 597 9.65 19.31 -2.33
N PHE A 598 8.57 20.08 -2.28
CA PHE A 598 7.74 20.20 -1.07
C PHE A 598 7.04 18.91 -0.64
N LEU A 599 6.82 17.97 -1.57
CA LEU A 599 6.17 16.69 -1.29
C LEU A 599 7.17 15.56 -1.02
N LEU A 600 8.47 15.87 -1.00
CA LEU A 600 9.52 14.86 -0.81
C LEU A 600 9.41 14.21 0.57
N GLN A 601 9.28 12.89 0.59
CA GLN A 601 9.23 12.09 1.80
C GLN A 601 10.50 11.27 2.01
N THR A 602 11.18 10.88 0.93
CA THR A 602 12.45 10.16 0.95
C THR A 602 13.51 10.90 0.17
N LEU A 603 14.63 11.19 0.82
CA LEU A 603 15.86 11.65 0.19
C LEU A 603 17.01 10.74 0.62
N ASP A 604 17.52 9.95 -0.31
CA ASP A 604 18.67 9.09 -0.09
C ASP A 604 19.80 9.42 -1.07
N LEU A 605 20.88 9.97 -0.54
CA LEU A 605 22.12 10.31 -1.27
C LEU A 605 23.34 9.57 -0.68
N HIS A 606 23.09 8.56 0.14
CA HIS A 606 24.10 7.77 0.83
C HIS A 606 25.16 7.20 -0.13
N ASN A 607 26.39 7.11 0.37
CA ASN A 607 27.51 6.52 -0.35
C ASN A 607 27.75 7.14 -1.74
N ASN A 608 28.16 8.41 -1.71
CA ASN A 608 28.54 9.20 -2.88
C ASN A 608 29.83 10.01 -2.59
N LYS A 609 30.15 10.98 -3.44
CA LYS A 609 31.28 11.91 -3.26
C LYS A 609 30.81 13.36 -3.11
N LEU A 610 29.64 13.57 -2.54
CA LEU A 610 29.05 14.90 -2.33
C LEU A 610 29.82 15.63 -1.22
N TYR A 611 30.00 16.95 -1.36
CA TYR A 611 30.74 17.76 -0.42
C TYR A 611 30.08 19.13 -0.14
N GLY A 612 30.56 19.83 0.88
CA GLY A 612 30.11 21.14 1.30
C GLY A 612 28.93 21.08 2.26
N GLU A 613 28.36 22.23 2.58
CA GLU A 613 27.30 22.37 3.59
C GLU A 613 25.91 21.96 3.06
N LEU A 614 25.03 21.60 3.97
CA LEU A 614 23.62 21.32 3.65
C LEU A 614 22.91 22.60 3.22
N PRO A 615 22.23 22.62 2.06
CA PRO A 615 21.56 23.84 1.61
C PRO A 615 20.37 24.20 2.51
N VAL A 616 20.30 25.47 2.95
CA VAL A 616 19.24 25.97 3.84
C VAL A 616 17.84 25.75 3.24
N SER A 617 17.72 25.70 1.92
CA SER A 617 16.45 25.45 1.23
C SER A 617 15.86 24.07 1.55
N LEU A 618 16.65 23.08 1.96
CA LEU A 618 16.17 21.74 2.31
C LEU A 618 15.16 21.77 3.48
N LYS A 619 15.17 22.82 4.32
CA LYS A 619 14.15 23.04 5.35
C LYS A 619 12.71 23.10 4.84
N ASN A 620 12.52 23.40 3.54
CA ASN A 620 11.21 23.49 2.93
C ASN A 620 10.58 22.10 2.65
N CYS A 621 11.39 21.03 2.70
CA CYS A 621 10.90 19.65 2.50
C CYS A 621 10.32 19.09 3.81
N SER A 622 9.32 19.74 4.39
CA SER A 622 8.75 19.42 5.72
C SER A 622 8.08 18.05 5.81
N MET A 623 7.80 17.42 4.66
CA MET A 623 7.19 16.07 4.59
C MET A 623 8.23 14.94 4.65
N LEU A 624 9.53 15.23 4.74
CA LEU A 624 10.58 14.22 4.81
C LEU A 624 10.38 13.30 6.01
N LYS A 625 10.29 12.00 5.71
CA LYS A 625 10.27 10.88 6.67
C LYS A 625 11.64 10.22 6.77
N PHE A 626 12.34 10.14 5.65
CA PHE A 626 13.61 9.44 5.50
C PHE A 626 14.65 10.38 4.87
N LEU A 627 15.73 10.65 5.60
CA LEU A 627 16.86 11.45 5.14
C LEU A 627 18.16 10.70 5.41
N ASN A 628 18.78 10.19 4.34
CA ASN A 628 20.04 9.49 4.40
C ASN A 628 21.10 10.20 3.55
N LEU A 629 22.08 10.78 4.21
CA LEU A 629 23.21 11.50 3.60
C LEU A 629 24.56 10.88 3.99
N GLY A 630 24.52 9.70 4.58
CA GLY A 630 25.72 8.99 5.08
C GLY A 630 26.76 8.72 3.99
N GLU A 631 27.98 8.42 4.41
CA GLU A 631 29.11 8.04 3.54
C GLU A 631 29.34 9.03 2.37
N ASN A 632 29.52 10.31 2.72
CA ASN A 632 29.86 11.39 1.80
C ASN A 632 31.06 12.23 2.33
N ARG A 633 31.25 13.44 1.81
CA ARG A 633 32.21 14.44 2.30
C ARG A 633 31.52 15.74 2.66
N LEU A 634 30.29 15.64 3.15
CA LEU A 634 29.52 16.81 3.59
C LEU A 634 30.16 17.41 4.84
N SER A 635 30.17 18.73 4.94
CA SER A 635 30.87 19.47 5.96
C SER A 635 30.05 20.62 6.52
N GLY A 636 30.61 21.36 7.47
CA GLY A 636 29.91 22.42 8.19
C GLY A 636 29.24 21.93 9.46
N GLU A 637 28.42 22.77 10.09
CA GLU A 637 27.67 22.39 11.29
C GLU A 637 26.36 21.70 10.94
N ILE A 638 25.85 20.85 11.84
CA ILE A 638 24.49 20.29 11.72
C ILE A 638 23.48 21.42 11.91
N PRO A 639 22.68 21.79 10.89
CA PRO A 639 21.84 22.97 10.98
C PRO A 639 20.64 22.78 11.94
N ALA A 640 20.34 23.80 12.72
CA ALA A 640 19.20 23.82 13.64
C ALA A 640 17.84 23.57 12.94
N TRP A 641 17.69 24.04 11.70
CA TRP A 641 16.45 23.86 10.92
C TRP A 641 16.08 22.40 10.67
N ILE A 642 17.01 21.43 10.81
CA ILE A 642 16.66 20.00 10.72
C ILE A 642 15.60 19.66 11.78
N GLY A 643 15.82 20.05 13.03
CA GLY A 643 14.85 19.85 14.10
C GLY A 643 13.62 20.74 14.00
N GLU A 644 13.79 22.00 13.60
CA GLU A 644 12.73 23.01 13.56
C GLU A 644 11.72 22.76 12.43
N SER A 645 12.17 22.28 11.26
CA SER A 645 11.37 22.26 10.04
C SER A 645 10.99 20.84 9.58
N LEU A 646 11.78 19.80 9.91
CA LEU A 646 11.56 18.44 9.41
C LEU A 646 10.85 17.56 10.45
N SER A 647 9.73 18.02 10.97
CA SER A 647 8.99 17.37 12.08
C SER A 647 8.45 15.96 11.75
N SER A 648 8.32 15.61 10.45
CA SER A 648 7.87 14.29 9.99
C SER A 648 8.98 13.23 9.98
N LEU A 649 10.24 13.62 10.28
CA LEU A 649 11.41 12.77 10.09
C LEU A 649 11.40 11.56 11.05
N MET A 650 11.54 10.37 10.48
CA MET A 650 11.60 9.09 11.20
C MET A 650 13.00 8.48 11.16
N PHE A 651 13.75 8.75 10.10
CA PHE A 651 15.12 8.27 9.87
C PHE A 651 16.02 9.44 9.48
N LEU A 652 17.12 9.63 10.21
CA LEU A 652 18.17 10.59 9.89
C LEU A 652 19.54 9.91 10.02
N SER A 653 20.28 9.81 8.91
CA SER A 653 21.69 9.43 8.94
C SER A 653 22.56 10.47 8.26
N LEU A 654 23.54 10.95 9.00
CA LEU A 654 24.65 11.80 8.55
C LEU A 654 26.00 11.08 8.74
N GLN A 655 25.95 9.76 8.94
CA GLN A 655 27.11 8.91 9.23
C GLN A 655 28.27 9.12 8.24
N SER A 656 29.51 8.98 8.71
CA SER A 656 30.69 8.98 7.83
C SER A 656 30.75 10.19 6.89
N ASN A 657 30.81 11.39 7.50
CA ASN A 657 30.95 12.68 6.82
C ASN A 657 32.01 13.55 7.53
N GLU A 658 32.10 14.82 7.16
CA GLU A 658 33.06 15.80 7.74
C GLU A 658 32.32 16.87 8.56
N PHE A 659 31.17 16.55 9.18
CA PHE A 659 30.42 17.51 10.01
C PHE A 659 31.20 17.88 11.27
N ILE A 660 31.13 19.18 11.64
CA ILE A 660 31.81 19.79 12.79
C ILE A 660 30.79 20.50 13.71
N GLY A 661 31.27 21.10 14.77
CA GLY A 661 30.44 21.83 15.71
C GLY A 661 29.69 20.90 16.67
N SER A 662 28.63 21.37 17.31
CA SER A 662 27.89 20.61 18.31
C SER A 662 26.55 20.06 17.73
N ILE A 663 26.01 19.03 18.37
CA ILE A 663 24.66 18.56 18.07
C ILE A 663 23.68 19.67 18.49
N PRO A 664 22.93 20.29 17.57
CA PRO A 664 22.03 21.39 17.92
C PRO A 664 20.87 20.90 18.80
N PRO A 665 20.50 21.56 19.89
CA PRO A 665 19.37 21.15 20.75
C PRO A 665 18.04 21.03 20.00
N HIS A 666 17.90 21.70 18.86
CA HIS A 666 16.71 21.63 18.01
C HIS A 666 16.44 20.20 17.48
N ILE A 667 17.43 19.31 17.44
CA ILE A 667 17.27 17.88 17.09
C ILE A 667 16.21 17.21 17.99
N CYS A 668 16.09 17.66 19.24
CA CYS A 668 15.09 17.16 20.18
C CYS A 668 13.62 17.47 19.78
N GLN A 669 13.39 18.30 18.78
CA GLN A 669 12.06 18.60 18.24
C GLN A 669 11.57 17.52 17.23
N LEU A 670 12.44 16.60 16.81
CA LEU A 670 12.14 15.50 15.94
C LEU A 670 11.33 14.41 16.68
N ARG A 671 10.07 14.69 16.99
CA ARG A 671 9.23 13.80 17.80
C ARG A 671 9.00 12.41 17.18
N ASN A 672 9.06 12.31 15.86
CA ASN A 672 8.82 11.07 15.10
C ASN A 672 10.09 10.26 14.84
N ILE A 673 11.27 10.77 15.19
CA ILE A 673 12.54 10.13 14.90
C ILE A 673 12.66 8.79 15.61
N ARG A 674 13.10 7.78 14.88
CA ARG A 674 13.28 6.40 15.32
C ARG A 674 14.75 5.98 15.21
N ILE A 675 15.42 6.44 14.16
CA ILE A 675 16.84 6.18 13.94
C ILE A 675 17.54 7.50 13.74
N LEU A 676 18.51 7.77 14.61
CA LEU A 676 19.35 8.95 14.58
C LEU A 676 20.80 8.53 14.57
N ASP A 677 21.42 8.61 13.39
CA ASP A 677 22.81 8.21 13.19
C ASP A 677 23.66 9.42 12.75
N LEU A 678 24.55 9.84 13.64
CA LEU A 678 25.52 10.92 13.42
C LEU A 678 26.96 10.41 13.53
N SER A 679 27.15 9.10 13.47
CA SER A 679 28.43 8.44 13.71
C SER A 679 29.50 8.81 12.69
N LEU A 680 30.77 8.60 13.06
CA LEU A 680 31.94 8.78 12.18
C LEU A 680 31.99 10.18 11.53
N ASN A 681 31.94 11.21 12.39
CA ASN A 681 32.08 12.62 12.02
C ASN A 681 33.15 13.30 12.90
N ASN A 682 33.24 14.62 12.84
CA ASN A 682 34.09 15.42 13.73
C ASN A 682 33.28 16.35 14.65
N ILE A 683 32.14 15.83 15.12
CA ILE A 683 31.19 16.56 15.97
C ILE A 683 31.78 16.68 17.38
N THR A 684 31.64 17.87 17.98
CA THR A 684 32.19 18.25 19.30
C THR A 684 31.08 18.63 20.27
N GLY A 685 31.44 19.02 21.50
CA GLY A 685 30.49 19.48 22.50
C GLY A 685 29.75 18.35 23.21
N ALA A 686 28.75 18.71 23.99
CA ALA A 686 28.00 17.75 24.81
C ALA A 686 26.79 17.14 24.05
N ILE A 687 26.36 15.96 24.50
CA ILE A 687 25.10 15.38 24.08
C ILE A 687 23.95 16.24 24.66
N PRO A 688 22.96 16.67 23.86
CA PRO A 688 21.86 17.50 24.34
C PRO A 688 21.02 16.82 25.43
N GLU A 689 20.72 17.58 26.52
CA GLU A 689 19.89 17.10 27.64
C GLU A 689 18.42 16.89 27.30
N CYS A 690 17.94 17.45 26.18
CA CYS A 690 16.54 17.40 25.76
C CYS A 690 16.11 16.12 25.00
N LEU A 691 16.96 15.09 24.92
CA LEU A 691 16.68 13.87 24.12
C LEU A 691 15.39 13.15 24.54
N ASN A 692 14.92 13.29 25.78
CA ASN A 692 13.66 12.73 26.24
C ASN A 692 12.41 13.29 25.51
N ASN A 693 12.55 14.36 24.73
CA ASN A 693 11.50 14.91 23.89
C ASN A 693 11.27 14.11 22.58
N LEU A 694 12.16 13.15 22.25
CA LEU A 694 12.02 12.26 21.11
C LEU A 694 10.94 11.21 21.40
N THR A 695 9.66 11.62 21.29
CA THR A 695 8.50 10.85 21.78
C THR A 695 8.36 9.47 21.12
N ALA A 696 8.74 9.31 19.85
CA ALA A 696 8.72 8.00 19.18
C ALA A 696 9.73 6.99 19.78
N MET A 697 10.75 7.48 20.49
CA MET A 697 11.72 6.65 21.22
C MET A 697 11.29 6.37 22.67
N VAL A 698 10.28 7.10 23.17
CA VAL A 698 9.76 6.96 24.54
C VAL A 698 8.56 6.02 24.59
N LEU A 699 7.63 6.16 23.63
CA LEU A 699 6.34 5.48 23.64
C LEU A 699 6.44 4.03 23.16
N ARG A 700 5.74 3.12 23.88
CA ARG A 700 5.43 1.75 23.45
C ARG A 700 4.08 1.75 22.74
N GLY A 701 3.99 2.29 21.52
CA GLY A 701 2.75 2.26 20.74
C GLY A 701 2.83 1.23 19.60
N GLU A 702 1.70 0.95 18.96
CA GLU A 702 1.65 0.27 17.66
C GLU A 702 2.43 1.15 16.67
N ALA A 703 3.68 0.76 16.41
CA ALA A 703 4.52 1.47 15.47
C ALA A 703 4.27 0.89 14.08
N GLU A 704 4.14 1.78 13.10
CA GLU A 704 4.28 1.36 11.70
C GLU A 704 5.58 0.59 11.56
N THR A 705 5.49 -0.64 11.07
CA THR A 705 6.64 -1.54 10.94
C THR A 705 7.56 -1.09 9.82
N VAL A 706 7.01 -0.43 8.83
CA VAL A 706 7.67 -0.01 7.58
C VAL A 706 7.79 1.50 7.52
N ILE A 707 8.89 2.00 6.99
CA ILE A 707 8.99 3.40 6.53
C ILE A 707 8.82 3.36 5.02
N ASP A 708 7.61 3.63 4.56
CA ASP A 708 7.24 3.50 3.17
C ASP A 708 6.57 4.76 2.58
N ASN A 709 6.43 4.75 1.29
CA ASN A 709 5.73 5.78 0.54
C ASN A 709 4.82 5.10 -0.48
N LEU A 710 3.53 5.39 -0.39
CA LEU A 710 2.56 4.94 -1.38
C LEU A 710 2.77 5.69 -2.69
N TYR A 711 2.85 4.97 -3.80
CA TYR A 711 2.77 5.56 -5.12
C TYR A 711 1.60 5.00 -5.93
N LEU A 712 1.02 5.87 -6.73
CA LEU A 712 -0.12 5.54 -7.58
C LEU A 712 0.24 5.87 -9.01
N THR A 713 0.19 4.88 -9.89
CA THR A 713 0.23 5.13 -11.32
C THR A 713 -1.19 5.36 -11.81
N MET A 714 -1.39 6.45 -12.50
CA MET A 714 -2.71 6.84 -13.00
C MET A 714 -2.77 6.74 -14.52
N LYS A 715 -3.88 6.24 -15.05
CA LYS A 715 -4.24 6.35 -16.45
C LYS A 715 -5.67 6.86 -16.54
N ARG A 716 -5.86 7.99 -17.22
CA ARG A 716 -7.19 8.59 -17.49
C ARG A 716 -8.11 8.64 -16.26
N GLY A 717 -7.58 9.07 -15.07
CA GLY A 717 -8.37 9.22 -13.84
C GLY A 717 -8.64 7.93 -13.06
N ALA A 718 -8.28 6.78 -13.60
CA ALA A 718 -8.32 5.52 -12.85
C ALA A 718 -6.94 5.21 -12.26
N VAL A 719 -6.89 4.80 -11.00
CA VAL A 719 -5.69 4.24 -10.39
C VAL A 719 -5.47 2.86 -10.99
N PHE A 720 -4.42 2.72 -11.79
CA PHE A 720 -4.12 1.46 -12.48
C PHE A 720 -3.33 0.49 -11.62
N SER A 721 -2.42 1.01 -10.83
CA SER A 721 -1.56 0.25 -9.95
C SER A 721 -1.10 1.18 -8.85
N GLY A 722 -1.13 0.71 -7.63
CA GLY A 722 -0.50 1.34 -6.50
C GLY A 722 0.58 0.42 -5.98
N GLY A 723 1.71 0.96 -5.55
CA GLY A 723 2.77 0.22 -4.90
C GLY A 723 3.31 1.01 -3.73
N TYR A 724 4.07 0.33 -2.89
CA TYR A 724 4.78 0.96 -1.79
C TYR A 724 6.25 1.00 -2.12
N TYR A 725 6.86 2.18 -2.05
CA TYR A 725 8.31 2.31 -2.03
C TYR A 725 8.78 2.12 -0.59
N ILE A 726 9.48 1.02 -0.34
CA ILE A 726 9.95 0.66 0.97
C ILE A 726 11.39 1.14 1.11
N ASN A 727 11.63 2.00 2.11
CA ASN A 727 12.98 2.49 2.39
C ASN A 727 13.84 1.38 2.99
N ARG A 728 15.09 1.30 2.53
CA ARG A 728 16.13 0.39 3.03
C ARG A 728 17.26 1.20 3.66
N ALA A 729 17.79 0.70 4.74
CA ALA A 729 18.96 1.32 5.35
C ALA A 729 19.85 0.29 6.03
N TRP A 730 21.15 0.53 6.00
CA TRP A 730 22.11 -0.15 6.86
C TRP A 730 22.10 0.52 8.23
N VAL A 731 21.93 -0.27 9.27
CA VAL A 731 21.88 0.23 10.65
C VAL A 731 22.81 -0.59 11.52
N GLY A 732 23.67 0.09 12.26
CA GLY A 732 24.56 -0.52 13.24
C GLY A 732 23.75 -1.12 14.40
N TRP A 733 23.77 -2.45 14.54
CA TRP A 733 23.05 -3.16 15.58
C TRP A 733 23.82 -4.41 16.02
N LYS A 734 23.93 -4.60 17.35
CA LYS A 734 24.66 -5.74 17.93
C LYS A 734 26.11 -5.85 17.45
N GLY A 735 26.78 -4.69 17.28
CA GLY A 735 28.18 -4.62 16.86
C GLY A 735 28.46 -4.93 15.39
N ARG A 736 27.43 -4.98 14.55
CA ARG A 736 27.52 -5.18 13.09
C ARG A 736 26.50 -4.32 12.37
N ASP A 737 26.74 -4.06 11.09
CA ASP A 737 25.78 -3.40 10.23
C ASP A 737 24.86 -4.44 9.60
N TYR A 738 23.57 -4.16 9.63
CA TYR A 738 22.52 -4.97 9.00
C TYR A 738 21.67 -4.11 8.09
N GLU A 739 21.28 -4.66 6.95
CA GLU A 739 20.30 -4.01 6.07
C GLU A 739 18.88 -4.31 6.57
N PHE A 740 18.11 -3.25 6.81
CA PHE A 740 16.72 -3.32 7.22
C PHE A 740 15.82 -2.73 6.14
N GLU A 741 14.70 -3.35 5.92
CA GLU A 741 13.67 -2.95 4.95
C GLU A 741 12.29 -2.90 5.63
N ARG A 742 11.55 -3.99 5.64
CA ARG A 742 10.16 -4.06 6.14
C ARG A 742 10.01 -3.87 7.65
N ASN A 743 11.04 -4.00 8.41
CA ASN A 743 11.07 -3.85 9.87
C ASN A 743 11.89 -2.63 10.33
N LEU A 744 12.33 -1.78 9.40
CA LEU A 744 13.11 -0.57 9.71
C LEU A 744 12.35 0.35 10.68
N GLY A 745 11.03 0.45 10.53
CA GLY A 745 10.19 1.26 11.39
C GLY A 745 10.04 0.78 12.84
N LEU A 746 10.43 -0.47 13.14
CA LEU A 746 10.41 -1.01 14.51
C LEU A 746 11.63 -0.61 15.32
N LEU A 747 12.74 -0.29 14.66
CA LEU A 747 14.00 0.05 15.32
C LEU A 747 13.91 1.40 16.03
N ARG A 748 14.61 1.51 17.14
CA ARG A 748 14.86 2.74 17.89
C ARG A 748 16.35 2.78 18.21
N VAL A 749 17.11 3.56 17.42
CA VAL A 749 18.57 3.56 17.43
C VAL A 749 19.11 4.97 17.56
N ILE A 750 20.07 5.16 18.45
CA ILE A 750 20.93 6.33 18.51
C ILE A 750 22.37 5.87 18.33
N ASP A 751 23.04 6.39 17.30
CA ASP A 751 24.45 6.17 17.06
C ASP A 751 25.19 7.51 16.91
N PHE A 752 26.06 7.83 17.88
CA PHE A 752 26.91 9.00 17.89
C PHE A 752 28.40 8.62 17.94
N SER A 753 28.69 7.34 17.63
CA SER A 753 30.05 6.81 17.73
C SER A 753 31.06 7.48 16.79
N GLY A 754 32.34 7.37 17.12
CA GLY A 754 33.41 7.85 16.25
C GLY A 754 33.38 9.38 16.01
N ASN A 755 33.10 10.15 17.05
CA ASN A 755 33.07 11.61 17.04
C ASN A 755 34.06 12.18 18.09
N ASN A 756 33.98 13.48 18.35
CA ASN A 756 34.76 14.16 19.34
C ASN A 756 33.88 14.78 20.48
N LEU A 757 32.78 14.08 20.78
CA LEU A 757 31.82 14.50 21.82
C LEU A 757 32.47 14.46 23.19
N SER A 758 32.15 15.44 24.05
CA SER A 758 32.68 15.60 25.40
C SER A 758 31.58 15.83 26.43
N GLY A 759 31.92 15.88 27.72
CA GLY A 759 30.91 15.97 28.78
C GLY A 759 30.37 14.60 29.20
N GLU A 760 29.29 14.61 29.94
CA GLU A 760 28.67 13.40 30.50
C GLU A 760 27.52 12.86 29.63
N ILE A 761 27.15 11.60 29.83
CA ILE A 761 25.87 11.09 29.27
C ILE A 761 24.72 11.75 30.05
N PRO A 762 23.84 12.52 29.39
CA PRO A 762 22.71 13.16 30.08
C PRO A 762 21.74 12.11 30.62
N GLU A 763 21.21 12.33 31.83
CA GLU A 763 20.28 11.37 32.48
C GLU A 763 19.01 11.18 31.67
N GLU A 764 18.61 12.19 30.90
CA GLU A 764 17.44 12.23 30.00
C GLU A 764 17.44 11.11 28.95
N ILE A 765 18.60 10.62 28.53
CA ILE A 765 18.71 9.49 27.61
C ILE A 765 18.05 8.23 28.17
N THR A 766 18.05 8.08 29.51
CA THR A 766 17.42 6.95 30.20
C THR A 766 15.89 6.97 30.14
N GLY A 767 15.31 8.11 29.76
CA GLY A 767 13.88 8.28 29.52
C GLY A 767 13.40 7.71 28.17
N LEU A 768 14.30 7.35 27.26
CA LEU A 768 13.97 6.79 25.95
C LEU A 768 13.61 5.31 26.05
N LEU A 769 12.50 5.00 26.71
CA LEU A 769 12.12 3.64 27.12
C LEU A 769 11.94 2.64 25.95
N GLY A 770 11.76 3.14 24.74
CA GLY A 770 11.66 2.34 23.51
C GLY A 770 13.00 2.05 22.85
N LEU A 771 14.13 2.60 23.34
CA LEU A 771 15.45 2.48 22.72
C LEU A 771 15.91 1.03 22.67
N VAL A 772 16.36 0.57 21.49
CA VAL A 772 16.84 -0.79 21.21
C VAL A 772 18.38 -0.81 21.10
N ALA A 773 18.97 0.22 20.53
CA ALA A 773 20.41 0.33 20.42
C ALA A 773 20.91 1.74 20.75
N LEU A 774 22.01 1.79 21.52
CA LEU A 774 22.74 3.01 21.85
C LEU A 774 24.23 2.76 21.62
N ASN A 775 24.81 3.54 20.74
CA ASN A 775 26.23 3.53 20.46
C ASN A 775 26.85 4.91 20.66
N LEU A 776 27.71 5.05 21.65
CA LEU A 776 28.46 6.27 21.97
C LEU A 776 29.97 6.04 21.91
N SER A 777 30.41 4.92 21.32
CA SER A 777 31.83 4.51 21.35
C SER A 777 32.73 5.47 20.59
N GLY A 778 34.02 5.50 20.96
CA GLY A 778 35.02 6.28 20.24
C GLY A 778 34.79 7.79 20.30
N ASN A 779 34.52 8.32 21.51
CA ASN A 779 34.36 9.75 21.81
C ASN A 779 35.25 10.19 22.96
N ASN A 780 35.09 11.45 23.38
CA ASN A 780 35.80 12.02 24.56
C ASN A 780 34.84 12.20 25.76
N LEU A 781 33.80 11.34 25.84
CA LEU A 781 32.82 11.43 26.91
C LEU A 781 33.43 11.05 28.26
N THR A 782 32.98 11.73 29.31
CA THR A 782 33.47 11.60 30.69
C THR A 782 32.32 11.30 31.65
N GLY A 783 32.58 11.33 32.98
CA GLY A 783 31.51 11.14 33.96
C GLY A 783 31.22 9.67 34.26
N VAL A 784 30.09 9.42 34.90
CA VAL A 784 29.64 8.09 35.28
C VAL A 784 28.53 7.62 34.37
N ILE A 785 28.42 6.31 34.17
CA ILE A 785 27.25 5.74 33.47
C ILE A 785 26.00 6.03 34.31
N PRO A 786 24.95 6.64 33.74
CA PRO A 786 23.76 7.02 34.48
C PRO A 786 23.12 5.87 35.26
N GLN A 787 22.81 6.11 36.56
CA GLN A 787 22.24 5.07 37.43
C GLN A 787 20.88 4.54 36.94
N LYS A 788 20.12 5.34 36.18
CA LYS A 788 18.81 4.97 35.62
C LYS A 788 18.89 4.20 34.28
N ILE A 789 20.09 3.88 33.76
CA ILE A 789 20.28 3.17 32.48
C ILE A 789 19.47 1.85 32.44
N GLY A 790 19.26 1.19 33.59
CA GLY A 790 18.46 -0.02 33.69
C GLY A 790 16.95 0.18 33.43
N GLN A 791 16.48 1.41 33.20
CA GLN A 791 15.10 1.69 32.77
C GLN A 791 14.89 1.35 31.29
N LEU A 792 15.97 1.31 30.48
CA LEU A 792 15.93 1.00 29.05
C LEU A 792 15.74 -0.51 28.82
N LYS A 793 14.62 -1.05 29.26
CA LYS A 793 14.38 -2.51 29.28
C LYS A 793 14.36 -3.18 27.91
N LEU A 794 14.17 -2.42 26.84
CA LEU A 794 14.19 -2.92 25.45
C LEU A 794 15.58 -2.86 24.80
N LEU A 795 16.57 -2.34 25.54
CA LEU A 795 17.93 -2.18 25.01
C LEU A 795 18.56 -3.55 24.71
N GLU A 796 18.91 -3.77 23.47
CA GLU A 796 19.55 -5.00 22.98
C GLU A 796 21.05 -4.79 22.69
N SER A 797 21.47 -3.55 22.38
CA SER A 797 22.85 -3.20 22.07
C SER A 797 23.27 -1.93 22.80
N LEU A 798 24.38 -1.98 23.52
CA LEU A 798 24.98 -0.84 24.21
C LEU A 798 26.50 -0.85 23.98
N ASP A 799 27.00 0.17 23.27
CA ASP A 799 28.44 0.39 23.11
C ASP A 799 28.85 1.76 23.65
N LEU A 800 29.65 1.75 24.74
CA LEU A 800 30.22 2.90 25.40
C LEU A 800 31.76 2.89 25.33
N SER A 801 32.33 1.96 24.56
CA SER A 801 33.75 1.72 24.50
C SER A 801 34.55 2.94 24.01
N ARG A 802 35.87 2.96 24.35
CA ARG A 802 36.79 4.01 23.87
C ARG A 802 36.32 5.42 24.21
N ASN A 803 36.06 5.64 25.49
CA ASN A 803 35.72 6.92 26.11
C ASN A 803 36.55 7.15 27.41
N HIS A 804 36.13 8.11 28.20
CA HIS A 804 36.79 8.42 29.49
C HIS A 804 35.86 8.25 30.69
N PHE A 805 34.87 7.33 30.57
CA PHE A 805 33.92 7.03 31.67
C PHE A 805 34.67 6.45 32.87
N TYR A 806 34.28 6.91 34.09
CA TYR A 806 34.84 6.43 35.32
C TYR A 806 33.74 5.98 36.32
N GLY A 807 34.13 5.50 37.50
CA GLY A 807 33.18 4.99 38.51
C GLY A 807 32.72 3.55 38.20
N ALA A 808 31.72 3.11 38.92
CA ALA A 808 31.24 1.73 38.83
C ALA A 808 30.17 1.54 37.72
N ILE A 809 30.11 0.35 37.14
CA ILE A 809 29.01 -0.06 36.30
C ILE A 809 27.73 -0.10 37.15
N PRO A 810 26.64 0.61 36.77
CA PRO A 810 25.42 0.70 37.59
C PRO A 810 24.80 -0.69 37.85
N LEU A 811 24.41 -0.93 39.10
CA LEU A 811 23.72 -2.16 39.48
C LEU A 811 22.40 -2.36 38.71
N THR A 812 21.78 -1.28 38.28
CA THR A 812 20.54 -1.28 37.48
C THR A 812 20.73 -1.90 36.10
N MET A 813 21.94 -2.01 35.56
CA MET A 813 22.20 -2.70 34.30
C MET A 813 21.92 -4.22 34.41
N ALA A 814 21.91 -4.79 35.61
CA ALA A 814 21.63 -6.20 35.85
C ALA A 814 20.21 -6.62 35.42
N VAL A 815 19.27 -5.68 35.26
CA VAL A 815 17.86 -5.95 34.84
C VAL A 815 17.62 -5.78 33.35
N LEU A 816 18.66 -5.50 32.55
CA LEU A 816 18.57 -5.38 31.09
C LEU A 816 18.59 -6.76 30.42
N ASN A 817 17.49 -7.48 30.51
CA ASN A 817 17.40 -8.88 30.10
C ASN A 817 17.49 -9.11 28.58
N PHE A 818 17.20 -8.09 27.78
CA PHE A 818 17.32 -8.15 26.31
C PHE A 818 18.70 -7.76 25.77
N LEU A 819 19.58 -7.25 26.64
CA LEU A 819 20.90 -6.81 26.21
C LEU A 819 21.72 -7.98 25.67
N SER A 820 21.93 -8.02 24.37
CA SER A 820 22.63 -9.10 23.67
C SER A 820 24.02 -8.69 23.16
N CYS A 821 24.30 -7.39 23.14
CA CYS A 821 25.61 -6.84 22.83
C CYS A 821 25.96 -5.73 23.85
N LEU A 822 27.04 -5.90 24.56
CA LEU A 822 27.60 -4.90 25.48
C LEU A 822 29.08 -4.70 25.16
N ASN A 823 29.50 -3.43 25.12
CA ASN A 823 30.91 -3.08 25.04
C ASN A 823 31.16 -1.81 25.87
N VAL A 824 31.93 -1.96 26.94
CA VAL A 824 32.39 -0.84 27.80
C VAL A 824 33.92 -0.79 27.88
N ALA A 825 34.58 -1.47 26.95
CA ALA A 825 36.02 -1.57 26.89
C ALA A 825 36.73 -0.22 26.71
N TYR A 826 37.96 -0.12 27.14
CA TYR A 826 38.80 1.09 26.97
C TYR A 826 38.16 2.36 27.55
N ASN A 827 37.93 2.30 28.88
CA ASN A 827 37.43 3.41 29.72
C ASN A 827 38.27 3.47 31.04
N ASN A 828 37.80 4.22 32.00
CA ASN A 828 38.41 4.30 33.36
C ASN A 828 37.42 3.76 34.42
N LEU A 829 36.62 2.78 34.08
CA LEU A 829 35.64 2.17 34.97
C LEU A 829 36.30 1.37 36.08
N SER A 830 35.66 1.32 37.24
CA SER A 830 36.21 0.70 38.43
C SER A 830 35.13 -0.10 39.23
N GLY A 831 35.62 -0.90 40.18
CA GLY A 831 34.77 -1.65 41.11
C GLY A 831 34.28 -2.96 40.54
N LYS A 832 33.34 -3.58 41.24
CA LYS A 832 32.85 -4.93 40.91
C LYS A 832 31.79 -4.87 39.79
N ILE A 833 31.94 -5.71 38.77
CA ILE A 833 30.93 -5.90 37.71
C ILE A 833 29.66 -6.47 38.37
N PRO A 834 28.48 -5.86 38.11
CA PRO A 834 27.22 -6.32 38.71
C PRO A 834 26.93 -7.79 38.39
N SER A 835 26.56 -8.55 39.41
CA SER A 835 26.28 -9.98 39.29
C SER A 835 24.89 -10.18 38.67
N SER A 836 24.83 -10.53 37.38
CA SER A 836 23.63 -11.00 36.69
C SER A 836 24.02 -12.06 35.66
N THR A 837 23.10 -12.96 35.34
CA THR A 837 23.34 -13.96 34.30
C THR A 837 23.68 -13.29 32.97
N GLN A 838 23.03 -12.18 32.64
CA GLN A 838 23.26 -11.47 31.39
C GLN A 838 24.65 -10.83 31.31
N LEU A 839 25.04 -10.02 32.34
CA LEU A 839 26.33 -9.32 32.29
C LEU A 839 27.52 -10.27 32.39
N GLN A 840 27.38 -11.41 33.05
CA GLN A 840 28.41 -12.44 33.17
C GLN A 840 28.53 -13.36 31.92
N SER A 841 27.54 -13.34 31.02
CA SER A 841 27.54 -14.09 29.76
C SER A 841 28.35 -13.39 28.64
N PHE A 842 28.67 -12.11 28.81
CA PHE A 842 29.51 -11.41 27.83
C PHE A 842 30.98 -11.84 27.92
N ASP A 843 31.65 -11.79 26.78
CA ASP A 843 33.07 -12.03 26.71
C ASP A 843 33.85 -10.98 27.52
N ALA A 844 34.97 -11.40 28.14
CA ALA A 844 35.83 -10.49 28.91
C ALA A 844 36.36 -9.30 28.07
N SER A 845 36.44 -9.46 26.73
CA SER A 845 36.84 -8.40 25.81
C SER A 845 35.94 -7.18 25.88
N ALA A 846 34.65 -7.36 26.22
CA ALA A 846 33.69 -6.28 26.39
C ALA A 846 34.02 -5.30 27.54
N PHE A 847 34.86 -5.72 28.45
CA PHE A 847 35.28 -4.95 29.64
C PHE A 847 36.80 -4.58 29.63
N THR A 848 37.53 -5.06 28.63
CA THR A 848 38.99 -4.87 28.51
C THR A 848 39.34 -3.39 28.53
N GLY A 849 40.55 -3.06 29.04
CA GLY A 849 41.03 -1.65 29.07
C GLY A 849 40.44 -0.80 30.19
N ASN A 850 39.81 -1.44 31.21
CA ASN A 850 39.39 -0.85 32.48
C ASN A 850 40.17 -1.45 33.64
N PRO A 851 41.35 -0.94 33.99
CA PRO A 851 42.28 -1.62 34.89
C PRO A 851 41.77 -1.74 36.34
N ALA A 852 40.77 -0.96 36.72
CA ALA A 852 40.19 -0.99 38.07
C ALA A 852 38.86 -1.81 38.17
N LEU A 853 38.38 -2.44 37.08
CA LEU A 853 37.23 -3.36 37.11
C LEU A 853 37.64 -4.74 37.62
N CYS A 854 36.77 -5.35 38.40
CA CYS A 854 37.01 -6.69 38.99
C CYS A 854 35.70 -7.54 39.00
N GLY A 855 35.88 -8.87 39.16
CA GLY A 855 34.78 -9.84 39.19
C GLY A 855 34.45 -10.38 37.80
N LEU A 856 33.68 -11.47 37.74
CA LEU A 856 33.30 -12.10 36.46
C LEU A 856 32.61 -11.12 35.50
N PRO A 857 32.89 -11.20 34.18
CA PRO A 857 33.70 -12.19 33.45
C PRO A 857 35.20 -11.87 33.39
N VAL A 858 35.68 -10.74 33.95
CA VAL A 858 37.13 -10.44 33.99
C VAL A 858 37.83 -11.32 35.03
N THR A 859 39.08 -11.62 34.79
CA THR A 859 39.87 -12.50 35.68
C THR A 859 40.37 -11.81 36.95
N GLN A 860 40.28 -10.47 37.05
CA GLN A 860 40.73 -9.68 38.19
C GLN A 860 39.79 -9.87 39.38
N LYS A 861 40.32 -10.33 40.53
CA LYS A 861 39.56 -10.45 41.78
C LYS A 861 39.35 -9.08 42.44
N CYS A 862 38.16 -8.87 43.04
CA CYS A 862 37.87 -7.63 43.77
C CYS A 862 38.58 -7.61 45.14
N LEU A 863 39.00 -6.40 45.59
CA LEU A 863 39.52 -6.16 46.95
C LEU A 863 38.37 -6.44 47.94
N GLY A 864 38.47 -7.53 48.70
CA GLY A 864 37.44 -7.96 49.66
C GLY A 864 36.75 -9.30 49.30
N ASP A 865 36.97 -9.86 48.15
CA ASP A 865 36.65 -11.26 47.89
C ASP A 865 37.63 -12.11 48.70
N VAL A 866 37.27 -12.38 49.98
CA VAL A 866 38.08 -13.25 50.87
C VAL A 866 38.17 -14.62 50.24
N ASP A 867 39.39 -15.05 49.93
CA ASP A 867 39.62 -16.48 49.66
C ASP A 867 39.04 -17.23 50.85
N ALA A 868 38.02 -18.07 50.64
CA ALA A 868 37.57 -18.97 51.68
C ALA A 868 38.82 -19.71 52.20
N PRO A 869 39.03 -19.76 53.53
CA PRO A 869 40.28 -20.30 54.07
C PRO A 869 40.43 -21.71 53.50
N GLN A 870 41.59 -21.97 52.92
CA GLN A 870 41.99 -23.33 52.54
C GLN A 870 42.02 -24.18 53.80
N SER A 871 41.01 -24.99 53.98
CA SER A 871 41.02 -26.05 54.97
C SER A 871 42.19 -27.02 54.64
N PRO A 872 42.88 -27.48 55.65
CA PRO A 872 44.06 -28.29 55.39
C PRO A 872 43.72 -29.57 54.65
N VAL A 873 44.51 -29.81 53.64
CA VAL A 873 44.46 -30.99 52.77
C VAL A 873 44.33 -32.29 53.56
N MET A 874 43.14 -32.84 53.60
CA MET A 874 43.01 -34.32 53.82
C MET A 874 42.94 -34.95 52.43
N ASN A 875 43.93 -35.81 52.15
CA ASN A 875 44.15 -36.44 50.86
C ASN A 875 43.17 -37.57 50.51
N ASP A 876 41.95 -37.59 51.06
CA ASP A 876 41.04 -38.72 50.78
C ASP A 876 39.62 -38.40 50.25
N VAL A 877 39.37 -37.15 49.81
CA VAL A 877 38.00 -36.76 49.26
C VAL A 877 38.02 -36.34 47.79
N ILE A 878 39.15 -36.45 47.10
CA ILE A 878 39.26 -36.00 45.66
C ILE A 878 38.67 -37.02 44.69
N GLN A 879 38.37 -38.24 45.09
CA GLN A 879 37.81 -39.25 44.18
C GLN A 879 36.29 -39.17 43.98
N ASP A 880 35.51 -38.64 44.94
CA ASP A 880 34.04 -38.60 44.82
C ASP A 880 33.53 -37.37 44.07
N ASN A 881 34.21 -36.22 44.18
CA ASN A 881 33.79 -35.00 43.44
C ASN A 881 34.12 -35.07 41.93
N LYS A 882 35.12 -35.85 41.52
CA LYS A 882 35.35 -36.13 40.11
C LYS A 882 34.28 -37.05 39.50
N LYS A 883 33.73 -37.95 40.27
CA LYS A 883 32.63 -38.84 39.82
C LYS A 883 31.34 -38.08 39.61
N THR A 884 30.95 -37.18 40.53
CA THR A 884 29.70 -36.38 40.40
C THR A 884 29.74 -35.37 39.28
N VAL A 885 30.88 -34.74 39.04
CA VAL A 885 31.04 -33.83 37.90
C VAL A 885 31.09 -34.60 36.58
N HIS A 886 31.69 -35.78 36.58
CA HIS A 886 31.73 -36.64 35.39
C HIS A 886 30.35 -37.27 35.11
N GLU A 887 29.58 -37.65 36.13
CA GLU A 887 28.20 -38.12 35.97
C GLU A 887 27.28 -36.99 35.51
N PHE A 888 27.40 -35.78 36.06
CA PHE A 888 26.57 -34.61 35.61
C PHE A 888 26.87 -34.24 34.16
N ASN A 889 28.13 -34.17 33.77
CA ASN A 889 28.51 -33.93 32.38
C ASN A 889 28.06 -35.09 31.46
N MET A 890 28.16 -36.36 31.92
CA MET A 890 27.69 -37.48 31.13
C MET A 890 26.16 -37.46 30.93
N TRP A 891 25.37 -37.14 31.99
CA TRP A 891 23.94 -36.99 31.88
C TRP A 891 23.55 -35.78 31.04
N PHE A 892 24.30 -34.67 31.08
CA PHE A 892 24.10 -33.48 30.22
C PHE A 892 24.37 -33.83 28.74
N TYR A 893 25.45 -34.54 28.42
CA TYR A 893 25.71 -34.96 27.04
C TYR A 893 24.72 -36.02 26.55
N ILE A 894 24.28 -36.94 27.39
CA ILE A 894 23.21 -37.90 27.07
C ILE A 894 21.89 -37.20 26.85
N GLY A 895 21.56 -36.16 27.63
CA GLY A 895 20.38 -35.35 27.45
C GLY A 895 20.44 -34.56 26.14
N MET A 896 21.61 -33.99 25.81
CA MET A 896 21.84 -33.26 24.57
C MET A 896 21.78 -34.19 23.34
N GLU A 897 22.39 -35.39 23.42
CA GLU A 897 22.29 -36.38 22.35
C GLU A 897 20.85 -36.85 22.14
N ASN A 898 20.14 -37.22 23.21
CA ASN A 898 18.75 -37.64 23.09
C ASN A 898 17.85 -36.50 22.60
N GLY A 899 18.05 -35.24 23.05
CA GLY A 899 17.37 -34.07 22.57
C GLY A 899 17.63 -33.81 21.09
N PHE A 900 18.90 -33.94 20.66
CA PHE A 900 19.29 -33.86 19.27
C PHE A 900 18.65 -34.96 18.42
N PHE A 901 18.67 -36.23 18.92
CA PHE A 901 18.05 -37.34 18.21
C PHE A 901 16.53 -37.17 18.09
N VAL A 902 15.83 -36.77 19.14
CA VAL A 902 14.38 -36.51 19.11
C VAL A 902 14.06 -35.36 18.16
N PHE A 903 14.83 -34.26 18.22
CA PHE A 903 14.65 -33.12 17.32
C PHE A 903 14.98 -33.50 15.87
N PHE A 904 16.09 -34.20 15.65
CA PHE A 904 16.52 -34.60 14.31
C PHE A 904 15.57 -35.61 13.68
N PHE A 905 15.16 -36.65 14.42
CA PHE A 905 14.19 -37.62 13.90
C PHE A 905 12.76 -37.05 13.82
N GLY A 906 12.37 -36.17 14.73
CA GLY A 906 11.12 -35.46 14.65
C GLY A 906 11.07 -34.51 13.44
N PHE A 907 12.12 -33.74 13.23
CA PHE A 907 12.27 -32.83 12.09
C PHE A 907 12.41 -33.60 10.76
N SER A 908 13.29 -34.64 10.73
CA SER A 908 13.45 -35.47 9.54
C SER A 908 12.20 -36.30 9.24
N GLY A 909 11.52 -36.76 10.28
CA GLY A 909 10.24 -37.46 10.14
C GLY A 909 9.14 -36.58 9.59
N THR A 910 9.04 -35.34 10.05
CA THR A 910 8.09 -34.34 9.48
C THR A 910 8.42 -34.00 8.03
N LEU A 911 9.71 -33.86 7.68
CA LEU A 911 10.16 -33.64 6.29
C LEU A 911 9.86 -34.85 5.39
N LEU A 912 9.96 -36.09 5.92
CA LEU A 912 9.70 -37.31 5.17
C LEU A 912 8.21 -37.59 4.98
N LEU A 913 7.40 -37.29 5.99
CA LEU A 913 5.96 -37.61 6.02
C LEU A 913 5.08 -36.47 5.52
N ASN A 914 5.52 -35.23 5.60
CA ASN A 914 4.75 -34.08 5.16
C ASN A 914 5.36 -33.45 3.91
N HIS A 915 4.71 -33.68 2.76
CA HIS A 915 5.17 -33.22 1.46
C HIS A 915 5.29 -31.67 1.37
N SER A 916 4.38 -30.93 2.01
CA SER A 916 4.38 -29.47 2.00
C SER A 916 5.55 -28.87 2.79
N TRP A 917 5.88 -29.44 3.96
CA TRP A 917 7.05 -29.04 4.77
C TRP A 917 8.36 -29.36 4.06
N ARG A 918 8.42 -30.49 3.40
CA ARG A 918 9.60 -30.89 2.61
C ARG A 918 9.83 -29.92 1.46
N HIS A 919 8.77 -29.56 0.72
CA HIS A 919 8.88 -28.64 -0.41
C HIS A 919 9.31 -27.25 0.04
N GLY A 920 8.69 -26.70 1.10
CA GLY A 920 9.06 -25.39 1.66
C GLY A 920 10.50 -25.33 2.19
N TYR A 921 10.98 -26.42 2.81
CA TYR A 921 12.35 -26.49 3.32
C TYR A 921 13.40 -26.55 2.20
N PHE A 922 13.18 -27.36 1.16
CA PHE A 922 14.11 -27.43 0.03
C PHE A 922 14.03 -26.18 -0.84
N GLN A 923 12.88 -25.58 -0.98
CA GLN A 923 12.75 -24.28 -1.65
C GLN A 923 13.50 -23.17 -0.89
N PHE A 924 13.39 -23.12 0.42
CA PHE A 924 14.17 -22.20 1.27
C PHE A 924 15.68 -22.45 1.16
N LEU A 925 16.11 -23.70 1.08
CA LEU A 925 17.53 -24.05 0.87
C LEU A 925 18.01 -23.65 -0.53
N ASP A 926 17.22 -23.87 -1.56
CA ASP A 926 17.58 -23.49 -2.94
C ASP A 926 17.65 -21.97 -3.08
N GLU A 927 16.69 -21.21 -2.52
CA GLU A 927 16.71 -19.75 -2.49
C GLU A 927 17.91 -19.22 -1.68
N SER A 928 18.22 -19.86 -0.55
CA SER A 928 19.38 -19.50 0.28
C SER A 928 20.72 -19.82 -0.42
N LEU A 929 20.80 -20.91 -1.17
CA LEU A 929 21.96 -21.31 -1.96
C LEU A 929 22.15 -20.40 -3.19
N GLU A 930 21.07 -20.04 -3.87
CA GLU A 930 21.12 -19.07 -4.97
C GLU A 930 21.57 -17.69 -4.49
N PHE A 931 21.07 -17.25 -3.32
CA PHE A 931 21.49 -16.01 -2.69
C PHE A 931 22.97 -16.03 -2.28
N LEU A 932 23.44 -17.12 -1.70
CA LEU A 932 24.86 -17.34 -1.39
C LEU A 932 25.73 -17.37 -2.65
N CYS A 933 25.28 -17.99 -3.73
CA CYS A 933 25.96 -18.01 -5.02
C CYS A 933 26.04 -16.62 -5.65
N LEU A 934 25.00 -15.78 -5.51
CA LEU A 934 24.98 -14.39 -5.95
C LEU A 934 25.99 -13.55 -5.14
N ILE A 935 26.01 -13.70 -3.81
CA ILE A 935 26.99 -13.03 -2.93
C ILE A 935 28.43 -13.44 -3.28
N LEU A 936 28.68 -14.74 -3.47
CA LEU A 936 30.00 -15.25 -3.82
C LEU A 936 30.46 -14.79 -5.22
N ARG A 937 29.53 -14.67 -6.18
CA ARG A 937 29.83 -14.10 -7.52
C ARG A 937 30.10 -12.60 -7.44
N ALA A 938 29.35 -11.84 -6.64
CA ALA A 938 29.59 -10.43 -6.38
C ALA A 938 30.94 -10.21 -5.66
N HIS A 939 31.28 -11.06 -4.69
CA HIS A 939 32.56 -11.01 -3.98
C HIS A 939 33.75 -11.37 -4.89
N LYS A 940 33.60 -12.38 -5.77
CA LYS A 940 34.62 -12.69 -6.81
C LYS A 940 34.78 -11.58 -7.83
N ALA A 941 33.71 -10.89 -8.23
CA ALA A 941 33.79 -9.74 -9.11
C ALA A 941 34.48 -8.56 -8.42
N LYS A 942 34.24 -8.35 -7.12
CA LYS A 942 34.90 -7.32 -6.30
C LYS A 942 36.38 -7.62 -6.09
N GLN A 943 36.78 -8.89 -5.85
CA GLN A 943 38.18 -9.30 -5.75
C GLN A 943 38.95 -9.22 -7.08
N LYS A 944 38.32 -9.53 -8.23
CA LYS A 944 38.96 -9.32 -9.54
C LYS A 944 39.22 -7.85 -9.87
N ARG A 945 38.45 -6.90 -9.25
CA ARG A 945 38.68 -5.45 -9.42
C ARG A 945 39.77 -4.88 -8.51
N LEU A 946 40.12 -5.55 -7.43
CA LEU A 946 41.19 -5.11 -6.49
C LEU A 946 42.59 -5.54 -6.89
N HIS A 947 42.77 -6.45 -7.82
CA HIS A 947 44.08 -6.86 -8.35
C HIS A 947 44.08 -7.01 -9.89
N PRO A 948 44.33 -5.90 -10.63
CA PRO A 948 44.40 -5.97 -12.09
C PRO A 948 45.74 -6.41 -12.66
N ASN A 949 46.71 -6.91 -11.88
CA ASN A 949 47.98 -7.37 -12.44
C ASN A 949 48.59 -8.53 -11.64
N SER A 950 48.35 -9.76 -12.09
CA SER A 950 49.36 -10.84 -12.04
C SER A 950 49.03 -11.83 -13.14
N CYS A 951 49.80 -11.75 -14.24
CA CYS A 951 49.87 -12.79 -15.26
C CYS A 951 50.50 -14.07 -14.68
N SER A 952 49.85 -15.16 -14.87
CA SER A 952 50.33 -16.44 -15.45
C SER A 952 49.28 -17.49 -15.41
#